data_77371d6a58e7cc3b75b0f6918f5a0ac2
#
_entry.id   77371d6a58e7cc3b75b0f6918f5a0ac2
#
_cell.length_a   1.000
_cell.length_b   1.000
_cell.length_c   1.000
_cell.angle_alpha   90.00
_cell.angle_beta   90.00
_cell.angle_gamma   90.00
#
_symmetry.space_group_name_H-M   'P 1'
#
loop_
_entity.id
_entity.type
_entity.pdbx_description
1 polymer ?
#
loop_
_entity_poly.entity_id
_entity_poly.type
_entity_poly.pdbx_seq_one_letter_code
_entity_poly.pdbx_strand_id
1 'polypeptide(L)'
;MKMCIAEKPSVAKEIANILGATTRRNGYLEGNGYCVTWTFGHLCTLQEPGEYTEKWQKWNLGVLPMIPSKFRIRLIEDEGIKKQFAVIEELVSKAEMVINCGDAGQEGELIQRWVLTKAKCGVPIKRLWISSLTEEAIREGFEKLMESQDFDTLYAAGSARAIGDWLLGMNATRAYTLKYGTGKNVLSIGRVQTPTLALVVERQKAIENFKPETYWEIRTNYREGLFSCLRGRFNKKEEAEALLEKIIPLELEILSIERKKAMEHPPKLFDLTLLQVECNRKFAYTAENTLKIIQSLYEKKLTTYPRVDTNFLPNDQYAKVPKILQGLKPYEALTQPILSGGKIRKSAKVFNDKKITDHHAIIPTGVFSYDMSPEEKRVYDLVARRFIAVFYPDCEIANTTVMARIGDEDFKATGKQIIDPAWRVVFGNNTDKQNEENVLPVYEKGEHGPHTPEIQEKQTQPPKYYTEADLLRAMETAGKQVEDEELRDLMKENGIGRPSTRANIIETLFKRQYIRKDKKRILATTTGIELIDTIQNDLLKSAELTGQWEKKLRMIEDGTYQVADFMEELKAMVNEIVHFVRYSSAKTITVETPEEKDGEDKKTKKEREKGKGKKENGEKIAVVLKCPKCGQGEIVKGKTAWGCTLYRKSCDFLIPMEIQGKKLTQKQVDTLIQKGQTGKISGFKDPEGNSFNGMVRLDANKNIIVDKI
;
A
#
# COMPACT_ATOMS: atom_id res chain seq x y z
N MET A 1 -29.52 -5.83 -29.63
CA MET A 1 -28.81 -4.70 -28.96
C MET A 1 -27.37 -5.08 -28.67
N LYS A 2 -26.45 -4.09 -28.65
CA LYS A 2 -25.03 -4.32 -28.29
C LYS A 2 -24.84 -4.09 -26.80
N MET A 3 -24.22 -5.04 -26.10
CA MET A 3 -23.94 -4.92 -24.68
C MET A 3 -22.47 -4.58 -24.45
N CYS A 4 -22.17 -3.49 -23.74
CA CYS A 4 -20.84 -3.14 -23.27
C CYS A 4 -20.72 -3.51 -21.80
N ILE A 5 -19.61 -4.16 -21.41
CA ILE A 5 -19.35 -4.49 -20.02
C ILE A 5 -18.00 -3.90 -19.60
N ALA A 6 -18.02 -2.91 -18.70
CA ALA A 6 -16.82 -2.27 -18.17
C ALA A 6 -16.42 -2.86 -16.80
N GLU A 7 -15.17 -2.65 -16.38
CA GLU A 7 -14.69 -3.17 -15.11
C GLU A 7 -15.25 -2.40 -13.89
N LYS A 8 -15.65 -1.13 -14.11
CA LYS A 8 -16.07 -0.22 -13.02
C LYS A 8 -17.25 0.66 -13.46
N PRO A 9 -18.14 1.05 -12.52
CA PRO A 9 -19.28 1.93 -12.82
C PRO A 9 -18.86 3.28 -13.42
N SER A 10 -17.73 3.83 -13.01
CA SER A 10 -17.21 5.11 -13.52
C SER A 10 -16.83 5.02 -15.00
N VAL A 11 -16.12 3.95 -15.39
CA VAL A 11 -15.74 3.68 -16.78
C VAL A 11 -16.97 3.43 -17.64
N ALA A 12 -17.92 2.63 -17.15
CA ALA A 12 -19.19 2.36 -17.83
C ALA A 12 -19.95 3.65 -18.14
N LYS A 13 -19.99 4.58 -17.18
CA LYS A 13 -20.66 5.88 -17.36
C LYS A 13 -19.99 6.75 -18.45
N GLU A 14 -18.67 6.80 -18.49
CA GLU A 14 -17.95 7.55 -19.54
C GLU A 14 -18.22 6.94 -20.93
N ILE A 15 -18.12 5.61 -21.05
CA ILE A 15 -18.45 4.91 -22.30
C ILE A 15 -19.88 5.15 -22.70
N ALA A 16 -20.84 5.04 -21.77
CA ALA A 16 -22.25 5.25 -22.04
C ALA A 16 -22.56 6.67 -22.54
N ASN A 17 -21.95 7.67 -21.94
CA ASN A 17 -22.10 9.07 -22.37
C ASN A 17 -21.63 9.27 -23.82
N ILE A 18 -20.51 8.67 -24.19
CA ILE A 18 -19.94 8.79 -25.54
C ILE A 18 -20.76 8.06 -26.58
N LEU A 19 -21.35 6.90 -26.20
CA LEU A 19 -22.22 6.12 -27.07
C LEU A 19 -23.67 6.65 -27.15
N GLY A 20 -24.03 7.64 -26.32
CA GLY A 20 -25.39 8.15 -26.22
C GLY A 20 -26.35 7.25 -25.45
N ALA A 21 -25.83 6.31 -24.65
CA ALA A 21 -26.62 5.44 -23.78
C ALA A 21 -26.87 6.13 -22.44
N THR A 22 -27.76 7.14 -22.40
CA THR A 22 -27.92 8.05 -21.25
C THR A 22 -29.06 7.67 -20.31
N THR A 23 -29.97 6.77 -20.72
CA THR A 23 -31.09 6.34 -19.87
C THR A 23 -30.62 5.41 -18.76
N ARG A 24 -30.78 5.85 -17.52
CA ARG A 24 -30.32 5.09 -16.34
C ARG A 24 -31.31 3.99 -15.99
N ARG A 25 -30.81 2.78 -15.82
CA ARG A 25 -31.51 1.61 -15.31
C ARG A 25 -30.83 1.06 -14.06
N ASN A 26 -31.43 0.04 -13.46
CA ASN A 26 -30.82 -0.63 -12.32
C ASN A 26 -29.65 -1.51 -12.81
N GLY A 27 -28.42 -1.14 -12.50
CA GLY A 27 -27.20 -1.88 -12.85
C GLY A 27 -26.67 -1.65 -14.28
N TYR A 28 -27.27 -0.76 -15.10
CA TYR A 28 -26.78 -0.42 -16.44
C TYR A 28 -27.33 0.92 -16.94
N LEU A 29 -26.80 1.38 -18.08
CA LEU A 29 -27.28 2.52 -18.84
C LEU A 29 -27.65 2.05 -20.24
N GLU A 30 -28.72 2.62 -20.82
CA GLU A 30 -29.18 2.24 -22.17
C GLU A 30 -29.47 3.43 -23.07
N GLY A 31 -29.36 3.24 -24.36
CA GLY A 31 -29.66 4.21 -25.38
C GLY A 31 -28.88 3.92 -26.66
N ASN A 32 -29.34 4.48 -27.78
CA ASN A 32 -28.66 4.40 -29.08
C ASN A 32 -28.26 2.97 -29.51
N GLY A 33 -29.08 1.96 -29.17
CA GLY A 33 -28.81 0.54 -29.48
C GLY A 33 -27.79 -0.16 -28.58
N TYR A 34 -27.29 0.54 -27.53
CA TYR A 34 -26.34 0.01 -26.57
C TYR A 34 -26.96 -0.16 -25.17
N CYS A 35 -26.50 -1.19 -24.46
CA CYS A 35 -26.64 -1.33 -23.01
C CYS A 35 -25.24 -1.38 -22.40
N VAL A 36 -24.90 -0.42 -21.53
CA VAL A 36 -23.59 -0.34 -20.90
C VAL A 36 -23.72 -0.70 -19.43
N THR A 37 -23.17 -1.83 -19.06
CA THR A 37 -23.14 -2.34 -17.68
C THR A 37 -21.70 -2.40 -17.16
N TRP A 38 -21.52 -2.87 -15.93
CA TRP A 38 -20.22 -2.89 -15.26
C TRP A 38 -20.07 -4.03 -14.28
N THR A 39 -18.83 -4.32 -13.92
CA THR A 39 -18.48 -5.12 -12.75
C THR A 39 -18.00 -4.19 -11.62
N PHE A 40 -17.68 -4.75 -10.45
CA PHE A 40 -17.06 -4.03 -9.31
C PHE A 40 -15.61 -4.51 -9.11
N GLY A 41 -14.85 -4.70 -10.19
CA GLY A 41 -13.69 -5.55 -10.24
C GLY A 41 -14.14 -7.02 -10.30
N HIS A 42 -13.50 -7.91 -9.57
CA HIS A 42 -13.91 -9.32 -9.56
C HIS A 42 -15.32 -9.55 -9.02
N LEU A 43 -16.20 -10.12 -9.84
CA LEU A 43 -17.47 -10.71 -9.42
C LEU A 43 -17.32 -12.23 -9.21
N CYS A 44 -16.37 -12.84 -9.90
CA CYS A 44 -16.07 -14.27 -9.85
C CYS A 44 -14.74 -14.55 -9.19
N THR A 45 -14.61 -15.73 -8.58
CA THR A 45 -13.40 -16.29 -8.01
C THR A 45 -13.33 -17.79 -8.31
N LEU A 46 -12.17 -18.42 -8.09
CA LEU A 46 -12.08 -19.88 -8.14
C LEU A 46 -12.88 -20.50 -6.99
N GLN A 47 -13.43 -21.69 -7.21
CA GLN A 47 -14.15 -22.44 -6.20
C GLN A 47 -13.28 -22.73 -4.98
N GLU A 48 -13.91 -22.79 -3.80
CA GLU A 48 -13.26 -23.22 -2.57
C GLU A 48 -13.00 -24.74 -2.59
N PRO A 49 -12.01 -25.24 -1.86
CA PRO A 49 -11.67 -26.66 -1.87
C PRO A 49 -12.88 -27.59 -1.61
N GLY A 50 -13.75 -27.25 -0.66
CA GLY A 50 -14.95 -28.03 -0.32
C GLY A 50 -15.99 -28.13 -1.44
N GLU A 51 -15.98 -27.21 -2.41
CA GLU A 51 -16.88 -27.22 -3.56
C GLU A 51 -16.43 -28.18 -4.68
N TYR A 52 -15.17 -28.63 -4.66
CA TYR A 52 -14.67 -29.66 -5.55
C TYR A 52 -14.96 -31.07 -5.04
N THR A 53 -14.76 -31.29 -3.72
CA THR A 53 -15.02 -32.57 -3.04
C THR A 53 -15.19 -32.36 -1.54
N GLU A 54 -16.13 -33.10 -0.92
CA GLU A 54 -16.37 -33.06 0.53
C GLU A 54 -15.10 -33.38 1.33
N LYS A 55 -14.20 -34.22 0.80
CA LYS A 55 -12.93 -34.57 1.46
C LYS A 55 -12.06 -33.35 1.74
N TRP A 56 -12.16 -32.27 0.94
CA TRP A 56 -11.39 -31.04 1.10
C TRP A 56 -12.09 -29.96 1.93
N GLN A 57 -13.32 -30.21 2.38
CA GLN A 57 -14.06 -29.28 3.22
C GLN A 57 -13.40 -29.12 4.58
N LYS A 58 -13.06 -30.26 5.23
CA LYS A 58 -12.32 -30.25 6.50
C LYS A 58 -10.82 -30.22 6.27
N TRP A 59 -10.13 -29.43 7.06
CA TRP A 59 -8.68 -29.37 7.01
C TRP A 59 -8.07 -30.65 7.57
N ASN A 60 -7.34 -31.39 6.74
CA ASN A 60 -6.68 -32.63 7.10
C ASN A 60 -5.39 -32.75 6.26
N LEU A 61 -4.26 -33.02 6.92
CA LEU A 61 -2.95 -33.15 6.26
C LEU A 61 -2.91 -34.35 5.29
N GLY A 62 -3.70 -35.40 5.58
CA GLY A 62 -3.77 -36.60 4.76
C GLY A 62 -4.41 -36.39 3.37
N VAL A 63 -5.24 -35.36 3.20
CA VAL A 63 -5.90 -35.08 1.91
C VAL A 63 -5.14 -34.08 1.02
N LEU A 64 -4.00 -33.58 1.49
CA LEU A 64 -3.13 -32.71 0.72
C LEU A 64 -2.20 -33.55 -0.19
N PRO A 65 -1.78 -33.06 -1.36
CA PRO A 65 -2.22 -31.78 -1.93
C PRO A 65 -3.61 -31.85 -2.54
N MET A 66 -4.31 -30.70 -2.52
CA MET A 66 -5.57 -30.51 -3.21
C MET A 66 -5.30 -30.00 -4.63
N ILE A 67 -5.46 -30.85 -5.61
CA ILE A 67 -5.24 -30.54 -7.02
C ILE A 67 -6.52 -30.92 -7.78
N PRO A 68 -7.41 -29.94 -8.09
CA PRO A 68 -8.60 -30.21 -8.90
C PRO A 68 -8.23 -30.70 -10.30
N SER A 69 -8.97 -31.67 -10.83
CA SER A 69 -8.83 -32.11 -12.22
C SER A 69 -9.19 -31.03 -13.22
N LYS A 70 -10.16 -30.16 -12.84
CA LYS A 70 -10.59 -28.99 -13.60
C LYS A 70 -10.93 -27.85 -12.63
N PHE A 71 -10.32 -26.70 -12.82
CA PHE A 71 -10.66 -25.51 -12.05
C PHE A 71 -11.98 -24.93 -12.50
N ARG A 72 -12.80 -24.51 -11.56
CA ARG A 72 -14.15 -23.92 -11.77
C ARG A 72 -14.26 -22.59 -11.06
N ILE A 73 -15.08 -21.72 -11.62
CA ILE A 73 -15.36 -20.37 -11.06
C ILE A 73 -16.70 -20.36 -10.34
N ARG A 74 -16.80 -19.53 -9.30
CA ARG A 74 -18.02 -19.21 -8.58
C ARG A 74 -18.18 -17.70 -8.42
N LEU A 75 -19.39 -17.23 -8.14
CA LEU A 75 -19.59 -15.85 -7.71
C LEU A 75 -19.05 -15.65 -6.30
N ILE A 76 -18.53 -14.46 -6.04
CA ILE A 76 -18.15 -14.02 -4.69
C ILE A 76 -19.44 -13.86 -3.88
N GLU A 77 -19.44 -14.34 -2.62
CA GLU A 77 -20.57 -14.31 -1.72
C GLU A 77 -20.81 -12.88 -1.17
N ASP A 78 -21.43 -12.05 -2.02
CA ASP A 78 -21.82 -10.67 -1.71
C ASP A 78 -23.16 -10.36 -2.40
N GLU A 79 -24.11 -9.78 -1.69
CA GLU A 79 -25.45 -9.50 -2.21
C GLU A 79 -25.46 -8.45 -3.33
N GLY A 80 -24.53 -7.47 -3.28
CA GLY A 80 -24.39 -6.46 -4.34
C GLY A 80 -23.85 -7.10 -5.63
N ILE A 81 -22.88 -8.02 -5.48
CA ILE A 81 -22.31 -8.79 -6.59
C ILE A 81 -23.35 -9.69 -7.21
N LYS A 82 -24.12 -10.43 -6.42
CA LYS A 82 -25.20 -11.29 -6.92
C LYS A 82 -26.25 -10.52 -7.72
N LYS A 83 -26.67 -9.34 -7.21
CA LYS A 83 -27.62 -8.46 -7.90
C LYS A 83 -27.07 -7.93 -9.23
N GLN A 84 -25.82 -7.47 -9.23
CA GLN A 84 -25.19 -6.95 -10.45
C GLN A 84 -24.96 -8.07 -11.48
N PHE A 85 -24.56 -9.26 -11.02
CA PHE A 85 -24.40 -10.42 -11.91
C PHE A 85 -25.71 -10.83 -12.58
N ALA A 86 -26.84 -10.83 -11.85
CA ALA A 86 -28.15 -11.12 -12.42
C ALA A 86 -28.53 -10.13 -13.55
N VAL A 87 -28.18 -8.84 -13.39
CA VAL A 87 -28.36 -7.84 -14.45
C VAL A 87 -27.49 -8.17 -15.67
N ILE A 88 -26.23 -8.53 -15.45
CA ILE A 88 -25.31 -8.91 -16.53
C ILE A 88 -25.83 -10.14 -17.27
N GLU A 89 -26.26 -11.18 -16.54
CA GLU A 89 -26.80 -12.41 -17.11
C GLU A 89 -28.05 -12.15 -17.97
N GLU A 90 -28.95 -11.29 -17.47
CA GLU A 90 -30.15 -10.87 -18.23
C GLU A 90 -29.75 -10.10 -19.50
N LEU A 91 -28.81 -9.17 -19.43
CA LEU A 91 -28.36 -8.40 -20.59
C LEU A 91 -27.65 -9.29 -21.63
N VAL A 92 -26.80 -10.22 -21.19
CA VAL A 92 -26.14 -11.19 -22.07
C VAL A 92 -27.15 -12.02 -22.83
N SER A 93 -28.23 -12.47 -22.20
CA SER A 93 -29.29 -13.27 -22.86
C SER A 93 -30.04 -12.52 -23.96
N LYS A 94 -30.05 -11.18 -23.94
CA LYS A 94 -30.71 -10.31 -24.89
C LYS A 94 -29.79 -9.67 -25.92
N ALA A 95 -28.48 -9.82 -25.74
CA ALA A 95 -27.47 -9.19 -26.58
C ALA A 95 -27.30 -9.94 -27.90
N GLU A 96 -27.03 -9.22 -28.98
CA GLU A 96 -26.57 -9.74 -30.27
C GLU A 96 -25.03 -9.83 -30.31
N MET A 97 -24.38 -8.98 -29.53
CA MET A 97 -22.93 -8.86 -29.40
C MET A 97 -22.59 -8.30 -28.03
N VAL A 98 -21.51 -8.78 -27.45
CA VAL A 98 -20.91 -8.23 -26.24
C VAL A 98 -19.62 -7.50 -26.59
N ILE A 99 -19.39 -6.33 -26.02
CA ILE A 99 -18.14 -5.58 -26.11
C ILE A 99 -17.50 -5.58 -24.74
N ASN A 100 -16.41 -6.31 -24.62
CA ASN A 100 -15.58 -6.35 -23.41
C ASN A 100 -14.80 -5.03 -23.33
N CYS A 101 -15.15 -4.17 -22.36
CA CYS A 101 -14.54 -2.89 -22.04
C CYS A 101 -13.77 -2.94 -20.72
N GLY A 102 -13.24 -4.10 -20.33
CA GLY A 102 -12.35 -4.24 -19.17
C GLY A 102 -11.06 -3.45 -19.36
N ASP A 103 -10.37 -3.16 -18.27
CA ASP A 103 -9.08 -2.47 -18.32
C ASP A 103 -8.11 -3.24 -19.26
N ALA A 104 -7.24 -2.51 -19.96
CA ALA A 104 -6.30 -3.08 -20.92
C ALA A 104 -5.14 -3.79 -20.18
N GLY A 105 -5.29 -5.09 -19.93
CA GLY A 105 -4.30 -5.90 -19.21
C GLY A 105 -4.83 -7.27 -18.82
N GLN A 106 -3.95 -8.13 -18.29
CA GLN A 106 -4.27 -9.51 -17.89
C GLN A 106 -5.44 -9.57 -16.90
N GLU A 107 -5.48 -8.67 -15.92
CA GLU A 107 -6.49 -8.67 -14.88
C GLU A 107 -7.86 -8.30 -15.42
N GLY A 108 -7.94 -7.21 -16.22
CA GLY A 108 -9.19 -6.78 -16.84
C GLY A 108 -9.76 -7.83 -17.79
N GLU A 109 -8.89 -8.52 -18.55
CA GLU A 109 -9.29 -9.63 -19.41
C GLU A 109 -9.82 -10.82 -18.59
N LEU A 110 -9.14 -11.20 -17.52
CA LEU A 110 -9.56 -12.29 -16.64
C LEU A 110 -10.92 -12.00 -15.98
N ILE A 111 -11.10 -10.82 -15.41
CA ILE A 111 -12.34 -10.40 -14.76
C ILE A 111 -13.53 -10.55 -15.71
N GLN A 112 -13.40 -9.98 -16.90
CA GLN A 112 -14.52 -9.96 -17.85
C GLN A 112 -14.80 -11.34 -18.43
N ARG A 113 -13.78 -12.11 -18.80
CA ARG A 113 -13.96 -13.47 -19.32
C ARG A 113 -14.59 -14.42 -18.31
N TRP A 114 -14.22 -14.31 -17.03
CA TRP A 114 -14.86 -15.12 -15.99
C TRP A 114 -16.33 -14.78 -15.81
N VAL A 115 -16.67 -13.50 -15.82
CA VAL A 115 -18.08 -13.05 -15.71
C VAL A 115 -18.90 -13.51 -16.92
N LEU A 116 -18.38 -13.33 -18.15
CA LEU A 116 -19.08 -13.74 -19.38
C LEU A 116 -19.20 -15.27 -19.47
N THR A 117 -18.18 -16.02 -19.05
CA THR A 117 -18.25 -17.50 -18.95
C THR A 117 -19.29 -17.93 -17.94
N LYS A 118 -19.37 -17.28 -16.77
CA LYS A 118 -20.35 -17.58 -15.74
C LYS A 118 -21.77 -17.23 -16.19
N ALA A 119 -21.94 -16.15 -16.95
CA ALA A 119 -23.21 -15.74 -17.57
C ALA A 119 -23.58 -16.57 -18.82
N LYS A 120 -22.75 -17.57 -19.18
CA LYS A 120 -22.96 -18.44 -20.34
C LYS A 120 -23.13 -17.66 -21.66
N CYS A 121 -22.30 -16.64 -21.88
CA CYS A 121 -22.33 -15.83 -23.09
C CYS A 121 -22.07 -16.69 -24.32
N GLY A 122 -23.05 -16.76 -25.22
CA GLY A 122 -23.00 -17.52 -26.47
C GLY A 122 -22.96 -16.63 -27.73
N VAL A 123 -22.94 -15.32 -27.57
CA VAL A 123 -22.89 -14.35 -28.68
C VAL A 123 -21.45 -13.87 -28.95
N PRO A 124 -21.17 -13.32 -30.15
CA PRO A 124 -19.85 -12.78 -30.48
C PRO A 124 -19.39 -11.75 -29.47
N ILE A 125 -18.10 -11.83 -29.09
CA ILE A 125 -17.47 -10.91 -28.16
C ILE A 125 -16.40 -10.12 -28.89
N LYS A 126 -16.49 -8.77 -28.82
CA LYS A 126 -15.46 -7.85 -29.28
C LYS A 126 -14.72 -7.25 -28.09
N ARG A 127 -13.54 -6.73 -28.31
CA ARG A 127 -12.68 -6.14 -27.29
C ARG A 127 -12.41 -4.67 -27.58
N LEU A 128 -12.77 -3.80 -26.64
CA LEU A 128 -12.31 -2.42 -26.61
C LEU A 128 -10.95 -2.38 -25.89
N TRP A 129 -9.86 -2.12 -26.62
CA TRP A 129 -8.51 -2.03 -26.07
C TRP A 129 -8.04 -0.60 -26.10
N ILE A 130 -8.05 0.06 -24.94
CA ILE A 130 -7.65 1.48 -24.80
C ILE A 130 -6.83 1.66 -23.53
N SER A 131 -5.77 2.47 -23.58
CA SER A 131 -4.92 2.84 -22.46
C SER A 131 -5.29 4.19 -21.82
N SER A 132 -6.26 4.90 -22.37
CA SER A 132 -6.73 6.20 -21.90
C SER A 132 -8.26 6.24 -21.94
N LEU A 133 -8.88 6.92 -20.94
CA LEU A 133 -10.34 7.15 -20.87
C LEU A 133 -10.75 8.52 -21.41
N THR A 134 -9.97 9.08 -22.32
CA THR A 134 -10.33 10.32 -23.01
C THR A 134 -11.44 10.05 -24.02
N GLU A 135 -12.26 11.05 -24.31
CA GLU A 135 -13.34 10.90 -25.30
C GLU A 135 -12.80 10.44 -26.67
N GLU A 136 -11.68 11.03 -27.11
CA GLU A 136 -11.03 10.66 -28.38
C GLU A 136 -10.59 9.20 -28.38
N ALA A 137 -9.88 8.75 -27.32
CA ALA A 137 -9.40 7.37 -27.24
C ALA A 137 -10.54 6.35 -27.19
N ILE A 138 -11.65 6.67 -26.51
CA ILE A 138 -12.83 5.80 -26.48
C ILE A 138 -13.49 5.75 -27.87
N ARG A 139 -13.69 6.88 -28.55
CA ARG A 139 -14.27 6.91 -29.90
C ARG A 139 -13.43 6.11 -30.90
N GLU A 140 -12.13 6.37 -30.96
CA GLU A 140 -11.20 5.61 -31.83
C GLU A 140 -11.19 4.11 -31.50
N GLY A 141 -11.26 3.76 -30.20
CA GLY A 141 -11.32 2.38 -29.76
C GLY A 141 -12.59 1.66 -30.23
N PHE A 142 -13.74 2.35 -30.22
CA PHE A 142 -15.00 1.79 -30.74
C PHE A 142 -15.02 1.66 -32.26
N GLU A 143 -14.27 2.49 -32.99
CA GLU A 143 -14.04 2.34 -34.44
C GLU A 143 -13.14 1.15 -34.78
N LYS A 144 -12.24 0.78 -33.85
CA LYS A 144 -11.20 -0.25 -34.04
C LYS A 144 -11.38 -1.43 -33.07
N LEU A 145 -12.63 -1.87 -32.84
CA LEU A 145 -12.88 -3.02 -31.96
C LEU A 145 -12.15 -4.27 -32.46
N MET A 146 -11.44 -4.91 -31.57
CA MET A 146 -10.65 -6.12 -31.82
C MET A 146 -11.47 -7.39 -31.57
N GLU A 147 -11.01 -8.53 -32.10
CA GLU A 147 -11.62 -9.81 -31.78
C GLU A 147 -11.22 -10.28 -30.38
N SER A 148 -12.17 -10.89 -29.67
CA SER A 148 -11.86 -11.44 -28.34
C SER A 148 -10.80 -12.52 -28.38
N GLN A 149 -10.70 -13.26 -29.47
CA GLN A 149 -9.74 -14.35 -29.68
C GLN A 149 -8.28 -13.87 -29.71
N ASP A 150 -8.03 -12.63 -30.15
CA ASP A 150 -6.69 -12.03 -30.18
C ASP A 150 -6.08 -11.90 -28.76
N PHE A 151 -6.92 -12.05 -27.71
CA PHE A 151 -6.53 -11.96 -26.31
C PHE A 151 -6.58 -13.30 -25.57
N ASP A 152 -6.66 -14.42 -26.28
CA ASP A 152 -6.75 -15.74 -25.65
C ASP A 152 -5.48 -16.09 -24.87
N THR A 153 -4.31 -15.74 -25.36
CA THR A 153 -3.03 -15.96 -24.67
C THR A 153 -2.91 -15.08 -23.43
N LEU A 154 -3.36 -13.83 -23.50
CA LEU A 154 -3.43 -12.91 -22.36
C LEU A 154 -4.35 -13.46 -21.25
N TYR A 155 -5.54 -13.94 -21.63
CA TYR A 155 -6.46 -14.60 -20.72
C TYR A 155 -5.86 -15.88 -20.10
N ALA A 156 -5.19 -16.69 -20.91
CA ALA A 156 -4.53 -17.91 -20.48
C ALA A 156 -3.46 -17.61 -19.42
N ALA A 157 -2.63 -16.58 -19.62
CA ALA A 157 -1.63 -16.13 -18.64
C ALA A 157 -2.27 -15.65 -17.34
N GLY A 158 -3.34 -14.82 -17.44
CA GLY A 158 -4.09 -14.36 -16.26
C GLY A 158 -4.73 -15.48 -15.47
N SER A 159 -5.35 -16.46 -16.18
CA SER A 159 -5.95 -17.66 -15.59
C SER A 159 -4.91 -18.57 -14.92
N ALA A 160 -3.78 -18.82 -15.59
CA ALA A 160 -2.69 -19.61 -15.04
C ALA A 160 -2.13 -19.00 -13.75
N ARG A 161 -1.99 -17.68 -13.71
CA ARG A 161 -1.60 -16.95 -12.49
C ARG A 161 -2.58 -17.19 -11.36
N ALA A 162 -3.88 -16.98 -11.58
CA ALA A 162 -4.91 -17.15 -10.56
C ALA A 162 -4.97 -18.58 -10.03
N ILE A 163 -4.85 -19.57 -10.91
CA ILE A 163 -4.82 -20.99 -10.55
C ILE A 163 -3.56 -21.32 -9.74
N GLY A 164 -2.40 -20.79 -10.16
CA GLY A 164 -1.15 -20.98 -9.44
C GLY A 164 -1.18 -20.41 -8.03
N ASP A 165 -1.64 -19.18 -7.87
CA ASP A 165 -1.78 -18.55 -6.56
C ASP A 165 -2.79 -19.31 -5.67
N TRP A 166 -3.87 -19.89 -6.24
CA TRP A 166 -4.79 -20.77 -5.51
C TRP A 166 -4.12 -22.09 -5.09
N LEU A 167 -3.43 -22.78 -6.02
CA LEU A 167 -2.75 -24.05 -5.74
C LEU A 167 -1.71 -23.91 -4.64
N LEU A 168 -0.82 -22.94 -4.77
CA LEU A 168 0.21 -22.68 -3.78
C LEU A 168 -0.39 -22.23 -2.46
N GLY A 169 -1.25 -21.19 -2.51
CA GLY A 169 -1.83 -20.57 -1.32
C GLY A 169 -2.65 -21.55 -0.50
N MET A 170 -3.57 -22.29 -1.12
CA MET A 170 -4.44 -23.23 -0.40
C MET A 170 -3.67 -24.43 0.19
N ASN A 171 -2.77 -25.03 -0.58
CA ASN A 171 -2.04 -26.21 -0.14
C ASN A 171 -0.98 -25.89 0.91
N ALA A 172 -0.11 -24.91 0.64
CA ALA A 172 0.93 -24.51 1.60
C ALA A 172 0.33 -23.96 2.88
N THR A 173 -0.69 -23.08 2.82
CA THR A 173 -1.35 -22.54 4.01
C THR A 173 -1.94 -23.65 4.88
N ARG A 174 -2.66 -24.62 4.28
CA ARG A 174 -3.23 -25.72 5.07
C ARG A 174 -2.15 -26.63 5.64
N ALA A 175 -1.13 -26.97 4.84
CA ALA A 175 -0.03 -27.82 5.28
C ALA A 175 0.70 -27.23 6.50
N TYR A 176 1.15 -25.97 6.37
CA TYR A 176 1.87 -25.29 7.46
C TYR A 176 0.98 -25.07 8.70
N THR A 177 -0.28 -24.68 8.50
CA THR A 177 -1.22 -24.50 9.62
C THR A 177 -1.47 -25.79 10.38
N LEU A 178 -1.71 -26.89 9.68
CA LEU A 178 -1.99 -28.19 10.30
C LEU A 178 -0.76 -28.81 10.99
N LYS A 179 0.43 -28.58 10.45
CA LYS A 179 1.66 -29.16 10.99
C LYS A 179 2.26 -28.35 12.13
N TYR A 180 2.28 -27.03 11.99
CA TYR A 180 3.02 -26.13 12.87
C TYR A 180 2.13 -25.16 13.67
N GLY A 181 0.85 -25.05 13.33
CA GLY A 181 -0.07 -24.14 13.99
C GLY A 181 -0.64 -24.70 15.30
N THR A 182 -1.07 -23.82 16.20
CA THR A 182 -1.73 -24.16 17.47
C THR A 182 -3.23 -24.44 17.32
N GLY A 183 -3.77 -24.48 16.09
CA GLY A 183 -5.20 -24.69 15.77
C GLY A 183 -6.08 -23.45 15.88
N LYS A 184 -5.61 -22.33 16.42
CA LYS A 184 -6.38 -21.08 16.55
C LYS A 184 -6.08 -20.07 15.44
N ASN A 185 -4.90 -20.10 14.85
CA ASN A 185 -4.44 -19.14 13.84
C ASN A 185 -4.00 -19.84 12.57
N VAL A 186 -4.34 -19.24 11.44
CA VAL A 186 -3.94 -19.71 10.10
C VAL A 186 -2.54 -19.19 9.78
N LEU A 187 -1.62 -20.11 9.49
CA LEU A 187 -0.28 -19.79 9.01
C LEU A 187 -0.32 -19.66 7.49
N SER A 188 -0.69 -18.46 7.00
CA SER A 188 -0.84 -18.23 5.57
C SER A 188 0.50 -18.13 4.86
N ILE A 189 0.63 -18.88 3.77
CA ILE A 189 1.76 -18.90 2.86
C ILE A 189 1.30 -18.39 1.49
N GLY A 190 2.11 -17.60 0.82
CA GLY A 190 1.77 -17.10 -0.50
C GLY A 190 2.99 -16.49 -1.20
N ARG A 191 2.97 -16.54 -2.54
CA ARG A 191 4.06 -16.13 -3.42
C ARG A 191 4.56 -14.69 -3.20
N VAL A 192 3.68 -13.77 -2.80
CA VAL A 192 4.01 -12.36 -2.53
C VAL A 192 4.13 -12.09 -1.03
N GLN A 193 3.23 -12.65 -0.25
CA GLN A 193 3.15 -12.42 1.20
C GLN A 193 4.39 -12.95 1.93
N THR A 194 4.82 -14.17 1.62
CA THR A 194 5.93 -14.83 2.31
C THR A 194 7.26 -14.12 2.07
N PRO A 195 7.69 -13.80 0.84
CA PRO A 195 8.93 -13.04 0.64
C PRO A 195 8.86 -11.61 1.20
N THR A 196 7.68 -10.97 1.23
CA THR A 196 7.52 -9.68 1.91
C THR A 196 7.77 -9.78 3.42
N LEU A 197 7.29 -10.85 4.06
CA LEU A 197 7.59 -11.14 5.46
C LEU A 197 9.08 -11.44 5.67
N ALA A 198 9.68 -12.22 4.77
CA ALA A 198 11.11 -12.56 4.82
C ALA A 198 11.99 -11.30 4.82
N LEU A 199 11.69 -10.29 3.97
CA LEU A 199 12.41 -9.01 3.99
C LEU A 199 12.42 -8.35 5.37
N VAL A 200 11.29 -8.37 6.09
CA VAL A 200 11.19 -7.77 7.44
C VAL A 200 11.98 -8.58 8.45
N VAL A 201 11.86 -9.92 8.41
CA VAL A 201 12.57 -10.84 9.33
C VAL A 201 14.08 -10.75 9.15
N GLU A 202 14.56 -10.80 7.90
CA GLU A 202 15.98 -10.70 7.58
C GLU A 202 16.57 -9.35 8.01
N ARG A 203 15.84 -8.25 7.76
CA ARG A 203 16.23 -6.92 8.20
C ARG A 203 16.36 -6.85 9.72
N GLN A 204 15.41 -7.42 10.44
CA GLN A 204 15.43 -7.45 11.90
C GLN A 204 16.61 -8.28 12.43
N LYS A 205 16.83 -9.48 11.88
CA LYS A 205 17.98 -10.33 12.23
C LYS A 205 19.30 -9.63 11.94
N ALA A 206 19.40 -8.91 10.82
CA ALA A 206 20.61 -8.13 10.48
C ALA A 206 20.88 -7.02 11.50
N ILE A 207 19.83 -6.41 12.06
CA ILE A 207 19.95 -5.37 13.10
C ILE A 207 20.33 -6.00 14.45
N GLU A 208 19.65 -7.07 14.86
CA GLU A 208 19.85 -7.74 16.16
C GLU A 208 21.21 -8.42 16.27
N ASN A 209 21.73 -8.96 15.15
CA ASN A 209 23.05 -9.62 15.10
C ASN A 209 24.18 -8.65 14.75
N PHE A 210 23.88 -7.36 14.54
CA PHE A 210 24.89 -6.38 14.16
C PHE A 210 25.87 -6.10 15.30
N LYS A 211 27.16 -6.18 14.98
CA LYS A 211 28.24 -5.82 15.90
C LYS A 211 28.87 -4.51 15.43
N PRO A 212 28.72 -3.41 16.19
CA PRO A 212 29.36 -2.16 15.83
C PRO A 212 30.91 -2.29 15.84
N GLU A 213 31.52 -1.81 14.79
CA GLU A 213 32.96 -1.68 14.67
C GLU A 213 33.33 -0.20 14.78
N THR A 214 34.30 0.13 15.66
CA THR A 214 34.77 1.46 15.81
C THR A 214 35.83 1.73 14.72
N TYR A 215 35.80 2.91 14.13
CA TYR A 215 36.76 3.39 13.14
C TYR A 215 36.98 4.89 13.33
N TRP A 216 38.05 5.38 12.78
CA TRP A 216 38.46 6.80 12.89
C TRP A 216 38.56 7.39 11.50
N GLU A 217 38.18 8.66 11.37
CA GLU A 217 38.38 9.47 10.17
C GLU A 217 39.11 10.74 10.54
N ILE A 218 40.03 11.19 9.67
CA ILE A 218 40.69 12.45 9.85
C ILE A 218 40.03 13.49 8.95
N ARG A 219 39.69 14.62 9.54
CA ARG A 219 39.18 15.79 8.85
C ARG A 219 39.98 17.00 9.27
N THR A 220 39.93 18.03 8.46
CA THR A 220 40.53 19.31 8.79
C THR A 220 39.69 20.46 8.32
N ASN A 221 39.64 21.52 9.12
CA ASN A 221 39.05 22.78 8.73
C ASN A 221 40.16 23.70 8.18
N TYR A 222 39.94 24.17 6.94
CA TYR A 222 40.76 25.20 6.33
C TYR A 222 39.84 26.34 5.87
N ARG A 223 40.06 27.54 6.42
CA ARG A 223 39.09 28.63 6.33
C ARG A 223 37.72 28.15 6.83
N GLU A 224 36.68 28.26 6.03
CA GLU A 224 35.33 27.78 6.36
C GLU A 224 34.99 26.43 5.69
N GLY A 225 35.97 25.77 5.08
CA GLY A 225 35.79 24.49 4.38
C GLY A 225 36.25 23.31 5.17
N LEU A 226 35.43 22.27 5.21
CA LEU A 226 35.75 20.99 5.85
C LEU A 226 36.33 20.01 4.83
N PHE A 227 37.55 19.60 5.01
CA PHE A 227 38.28 18.65 4.18
C PHE A 227 38.38 17.29 4.87
N SER A 228 38.11 16.23 4.16
CA SER A 228 38.24 14.84 4.63
C SER A 228 39.47 14.18 4.00
N CYS A 229 40.25 13.45 4.81
CA CYS A 229 41.39 12.67 4.34
C CYS A 229 40.92 11.58 3.35
N LEU A 230 41.65 11.40 2.23
CA LEU A 230 41.29 10.42 1.20
C LEU A 230 41.64 8.97 1.58
N ARG A 231 42.43 8.74 2.60
CA ARG A 231 42.62 7.38 3.16
C ARG A 231 41.30 6.81 3.70
N GLY A 232 40.33 7.67 4.04
CA GLY A 232 39.04 7.28 4.54
C GLY A 232 39.06 6.78 5.97
N ARG A 233 38.69 5.48 6.19
CA ARG A 233 38.59 4.90 7.53
C ARG A 233 39.87 4.29 8.01
N PHE A 234 40.23 4.60 9.26
CA PHE A 234 41.31 3.94 10.00
C PHE A 234 40.65 2.93 10.96
N ASN A 235 41.11 1.68 10.94
CA ASN A 235 40.62 0.64 11.82
C ASN A 235 41.34 0.59 13.17
N LYS A 236 42.45 1.31 13.30
CA LYS A 236 43.23 1.47 14.55
C LYS A 236 43.41 2.94 14.86
N LYS A 237 43.20 3.28 16.13
CA LYS A 237 43.30 4.66 16.62
C LYS A 237 44.73 5.19 16.47
N GLU A 238 45.71 4.35 16.78
CA GLU A 238 47.12 4.69 16.76
C GLU A 238 47.59 5.13 15.35
N GLU A 239 47.04 4.52 14.30
CA GLU A 239 47.35 4.90 12.91
C GLU A 239 46.77 6.29 12.57
N ALA A 240 45.57 6.60 13.08
CA ALA A 240 44.99 7.92 12.90
C ALA A 240 45.70 8.99 13.71
N GLU A 241 46.09 8.69 14.97
CA GLU A 241 46.85 9.58 15.84
C GLU A 241 48.25 9.89 15.27
N ALA A 242 48.96 8.88 14.79
CA ALA A 242 50.25 9.06 14.16
C ALA A 242 50.17 9.96 12.90
N LEU A 243 49.14 9.82 12.10
CA LEU A 243 48.93 10.70 10.96
C LEU A 243 48.54 12.12 11.40
N LEU A 244 47.67 12.24 12.41
CA LEU A 244 47.32 13.57 12.95
C LEU A 244 48.54 14.35 13.44
N GLU A 245 49.39 13.71 14.25
CA GLU A 245 50.64 14.32 14.74
C GLU A 245 51.54 14.77 13.60
N LYS A 246 51.62 13.98 12.52
CA LYS A 246 52.44 14.32 11.34
C LYS A 246 51.92 15.56 10.61
N ILE A 247 50.58 15.74 10.52
CA ILE A 247 49.99 16.81 9.71
C ILE A 247 49.76 18.12 10.48
N ILE A 248 49.65 18.08 11.82
CA ILE A 248 49.41 19.28 12.64
C ILE A 248 50.44 20.43 12.36
N PRO A 249 51.77 20.18 12.28
CA PRO A 249 52.73 21.25 12.07
C PRO A 249 52.85 21.72 10.62
N LEU A 250 52.16 21.08 9.69
CA LEU A 250 52.27 21.38 8.27
C LEU A 250 51.14 22.33 7.83
N GLU A 251 51.35 23.00 6.70
CA GLU A 251 50.27 23.79 6.07
C GLU A 251 49.50 22.95 5.07
N LEU A 252 48.20 23.27 4.90
CA LEU A 252 47.41 22.73 3.84
C LEU A 252 47.63 23.53 2.55
N GLU A 253 47.88 22.84 1.44
CA GLU A 253 48.02 23.40 0.11
C GLU A 253 46.86 22.97 -0.78
N ILE A 254 46.23 23.92 -1.52
CA ILE A 254 45.17 23.64 -2.49
C ILE A 254 45.79 23.20 -3.83
N LEU A 255 45.60 21.93 -4.17
CA LEU A 255 46.17 21.34 -5.39
C LEU A 255 45.31 21.63 -6.63
N SER A 256 44.00 21.50 -6.51
CA SER A 256 43.11 21.73 -7.64
C SER A 256 41.68 22.06 -7.16
N ILE A 257 41.00 22.82 -8.02
CA ILE A 257 39.61 23.20 -7.83
C ILE A 257 38.87 22.83 -9.12
N GLU A 258 37.93 21.94 -9.00
CA GLU A 258 37.06 21.56 -10.10
C GLU A 258 35.63 22.01 -9.81
N ARG A 259 35.08 22.89 -10.66
CA ARG A 259 33.68 23.34 -10.58
C ARG A 259 32.92 22.82 -11.80
N LYS A 260 32.01 21.84 -11.57
CA LYS A 260 31.21 21.23 -12.60
C LYS A 260 29.76 21.71 -12.49
N LYS A 261 29.24 22.31 -13.57
CA LYS A 261 27.81 22.54 -13.69
C LYS A 261 27.09 21.23 -13.98
N ALA A 262 25.99 21.02 -13.32
CA ALA A 262 25.13 19.85 -13.51
C ALA A 262 23.66 20.28 -13.52
N MET A 263 22.84 19.51 -14.19
CA MET A 263 21.40 19.72 -14.27
C MET A 263 20.67 18.70 -13.42
N GLU A 264 19.90 19.17 -12.44
CA GLU A 264 19.06 18.34 -11.61
C GLU A 264 17.63 18.35 -12.17
N HIS A 265 17.17 17.19 -12.62
CA HIS A 265 15.84 17.06 -13.21
C HIS A 265 14.74 17.12 -12.15
N PRO A 266 13.52 17.58 -12.50
CA PRO A 266 12.38 17.47 -11.60
C PRO A 266 12.07 16.01 -11.29
N PRO A 267 11.52 15.75 -10.10
CA PRO A 267 11.14 14.40 -9.70
C PRO A 267 10.04 13.86 -10.65
N LYS A 268 10.08 12.55 -10.92
CA LYS A 268 9.13 11.88 -11.81
C LYS A 268 7.69 12.05 -11.32
N LEU A 269 6.72 11.94 -12.21
CA LEU A 269 5.29 11.85 -11.86
C LEU A 269 5.03 10.68 -10.93
N PHE A 270 3.88 10.66 -10.28
CA PHE A 270 3.53 9.59 -9.36
C PHE A 270 2.94 8.39 -10.09
N ASP A 271 3.51 7.21 -9.80
CA ASP A 271 2.78 5.96 -9.72
C ASP A 271 2.22 5.79 -8.30
N LEU A 272 1.45 4.72 -8.07
CA LEU A 272 0.83 4.49 -6.75
C LEU A 272 1.88 4.29 -5.65
N THR A 273 2.94 3.52 -5.91
CA THR A 273 3.98 3.22 -4.92
C THR A 273 4.73 4.49 -4.51
N LEU A 274 5.14 5.31 -5.47
CA LEU A 274 5.81 6.59 -5.21
C LEU A 274 4.93 7.52 -4.37
N LEU A 275 3.62 7.59 -4.68
CA LEU A 275 2.68 8.40 -3.93
C LEU A 275 2.52 7.89 -2.49
N GLN A 276 2.39 6.58 -2.29
CA GLN A 276 2.29 5.96 -0.96
C GLN A 276 3.55 6.21 -0.13
N VAL A 277 4.73 6.08 -0.73
CA VAL A 277 6.02 6.38 -0.09
C VAL A 277 6.10 7.84 0.35
N GLU A 278 5.74 8.78 -0.52
CA GLU A 278 5.79 10.20 -0.22
C GLU A 278 4.79 10.60 0.88
N CYS A 279 3.56 10.09 0.81
CA CYS A 279 2.53 10.30 1.83
C CYS A 279 2.92 9.71 3.19
N ASN A 280 3.55 8.54 3.21
CA ASN A 280 4.04 7.94 4.45
C ASN A 280 5.16 8.77 5.07
N ARG A 281 6.13 9.24 4.27
CA ARG A 281 7.24 10.07 4.74
C ARG A 281 6.77 11.42 5.29
N LYS A 282 5.92 12.14 4.53
CA LYS A 282 5.48 13.49 4.88
C LYS A 282 4.37 13.53 5.93
N PHE A 283 3.40 12.61 5.84
CA PHE A 283 2.17 12.67 6.62
C PHE A 283 1.96 11.47 7.54
N ALA A 284 2.86 10.48 7.50
CA ALA A 284 2.75 9.19 8.21
C ALA A 284 1.46 8.42 7.83
N TYR A 285 0.92 8.63 6.62
CA TYR A 285 -0.20 7.86 6.12
C TYR A 285 0.25 6.44 5.77
N THR A 286 -0.61 5.45 6.05
CA THR A 286 -0.37 4.08 5.59
C THR A 286 -0.58 3.97 4.08
N ALA A 287 -0.03 2.94 3.47
CA ALA A 287 -0.24 2.65 2.06
C ALA A 287 -1.72 2.46 1.74
N GLU A 288 -2.47 1.77 2.61
CA GLU A 288 -3.92 1.57 2.48
C GLU A 288 -4.68 2.91 2.58
N ASN A 289 -4.34 3.75 3.57
CA ASN A 289 -5.01 5.05 3.71
C ASN A 289 -4.72 5.96 2.53
N THR A 290 -3.48 5.99 2.04
CA THR A 290 -3.12 6.75 0.83
C THR A 290 -3.93 6.28 -0.37
N LEU A 291 -4.06 4.96 -0.56
CA LEU A 291 -4.88 4.41 -1.64
C LEU A 291 -6.35 4.81 -1.52
N LYS A 292 -6.93 4.78 -0.31
CA LYS A 292 -8.31 5.23 -0.08
C LYS A 292 -8.50 6.71 -0.42
N ILE A 293 -7.54 7.55 -0.04
CA ILE A 293 -7.60 9.00 -0.30
C ILE A 293 -7.51 9.29 -1.81
N ILE A 294 -6.52 8.71 -2.51
CA ILE A 294 -6.35 8.95 -3.93
C ILE A 294 -7.50 8.33 -4.76
N GLN A 295 -8.06 7.20 -4.30
CA GLN A 295 -9.26 6.62 -4.90
C GLN A 295 -10.46 7.57 -4.78
N SER A 296 -10.65 8.22 -3.62
CA SER A 296 -11.69 9.23 -3.42
C SER A 296 -11.49 10.45 -4.33
N LEU A 297 -10.24 10.92 -4.50
CA LEU A 297 -9.93 12.02 -5.42
C LEU A 297 -10.23 11.64 -6.88
N TYR A 298 -9.96 10.42 -7.27
CA TYR A 298 -10.31 9.89 -8.59
C TYR A 298 -11.82 9.83 -8.79
N GLU A 299 -12.58 9.33 -7.82
CA GLU A 299 -14.05 9.25 -7.88
C GLU A 299 -14.70 10.65 -7.92
N LYS A 300 -14.06 11.65 -7.30
CA LYS A 300 -14.40 13.07 -7.42
C LYS A 300 -13.94 13.70 -8.74
N LYS A 301 -13.31 12.94 -9.62
CA LYS A 301 -12.75 13.38 -10.92
C LYS A 301 -11.65 14.46 -10.81
N LEU A 302 -10.97 14.53 -9.66
CA LEU A 302 -9.90 15.51 -9.43
C LEU A 302 -8.53 15.01 -9.88
N THR A 303 -8.32 13.69 -9.86
CA THR A 303 -7.11 13.01 -10.34
C THR A 303 -7.44 11.88 -11.31
N THR A 304 -6.44 11.41 -12.05
CA THR A 304 -6.54 10.23 -12.91
C THR A 304 -6.56 8.95 -12.07
N TYR A 305 -6.73 7.80 -12.71
CA TYR A 305 -6.83 6.50 -12.07
C TYR A 305 -5.61 6.20 -11.20
N PRO A 306 -5.81 5.76 -9.93
CA PRO A 306 -4.71 5.72 -8.97
C PRO A 306 -3.91 4.42 -8.94
N ARG A 307 -4.44 3.29 -9.48
CA ARG A 307 -3.77 1.99 -9.36
C ARG A 307 -2.86 1.74 -10.55
N VAL A 308 -1.86 2.58 -10.69
CA VAL A 308 -0.94 2.59 -11.83
C VAL A 308 0.48 2.25 -11.39
N ASP A 309 1.24 1.62 -12.27
CA ASP A 309 2.61 1.17 -12.07
C ASP A 309 3.65 2.00 -12.86
N THR A 310 3.19 2.94 -13.67
CA THR A 310 4.05 3.83 -14.44
C THR A 310 4.01 5.27 -13.95
N ASN A 311 5.12 5.96 -14.14
CA ASN A 311 5.27 7.40 -13.87
C ASN A 311 5.43 8.22 -15.16
N PHE A 312 4.98 7.68 -16.30
CA PHE A 312 5.01 8.32 -17.60
C PHE A 312 3.61 8.68 -18.09
N LEU A 313 3.56 9.63 -19.03
CA LEU A 313 2.35 10.00 -19.79
C LEU A 313 2.51 9.53 -21.23
N PRO A 314 1.42 9.13 -21.91
CA PRO A 314 1.43 8.90 -23.35
C PRO A 314 1.53 10.22 -24.11
N ASN A 315 2.00 10.16 -25.35
CA ASN A 315 2.27 11.34 -26.17
C ASN A 315 1.00 12.15 -26.53
N ASP A 316 -0.16 11.51 -26.60
CA ASP A 316 -1.46 12.14 -26.85
C ASP A 316 -1.91 13.07 -25.70
N GLN A 317 -1.49 12.79 -24.47
CA GLN A 317 -1.79 13.63 -23.31
C GLN A 317 -1.09 14.99 -23.37
N TYR A 318 -0.04 15.15 -24.18
CA TYR A 318 0.67 16.43 -24.30
C TYR A 318 -0.24 17.58 -24.74
N ALA A 319 -1.14 17.33 -25.66
CA ALA A 319 -2.09 18.35 -26.15
C ALA A 319 -3.05 18.85 -25.05
N LYS A 320 -3.27 18.06 -24.01
CA LYS A 320 -4.19 18.38 -22.89
C LYS A 320 -3.51 19.13 -21.74
N VAL A 321 -2.18 19.12 -21.68
CA VAL A 321 -1.40 19.75 -20.59
C VAL A 321 -1.78 21.22 -20.38
N PRO A 322 -1.90 22.07 -21.41
CA PRO A 322 -2.26 23.48 -21.22
C PRO A 322 -3.61 23.62 -20.49
N LYS A 323 -4.62 22.86 -20.91
CA LYS A 323 -5.96 22.86 -20.30
C LYS A 323 -5.92 22.40 -18.85
N ILE A 324 -5.15 21.35 -18.55
CA ILE A 324 -4.98 20.84 -17.19
C ILE A 324 -4.34 21.93 -16.30
N LEU A 325 -3.23 22.53 -16.75
CA LEU A 325 -2.53 23.59 -16.00
C LEU A 325 -3.44 24.81 -15.74
N GLN A 326 -4.22 25.25 -16.73
CA GLN A 326 -5.20 26.35 -16.58
C GLN A 326 -6.29 26.03 -15.55
N GLY A 327 -6.67 24.77 -15.42
CA GLY A 327 -7.67 24.31 -14.45
C GLY A 327 -7.18 24.28 -13.00
N LEU A 328 -5.87 24.32 -12.76
CA LEU A 328 -5.26 24.28 -11.42
C LEU A 328 -5.30 25.67 -10.74
N LYS A 329 -6.47 26.25 -10.57
CA LYS A 329 -6.68 27.62 -10.08
C LYS A 329 -5.88 27.99 -8.81
N PRO A 330 -5.80 27.15 -7.75
CA PRO A 330 -5.02 27.50 -6.54
C PRO A 330 -3.50 27.55 -6.76
N TYR A 331 -3.04 27.07 -7.90
CA TYR A 331 -1.63 27.03 -8.29
C TYR A 331 -1.29 28.00 -9.43
N GLU A 332 -2.17 28.98 -9.69
CA GLU A 332 -2.04 29.92 -10.81
C GLU A 332 -0.67 30.61 -10.86
N ALA A 333 -0.16 31.04 -9.70
CA ALA A 333 1.17 31.65 -9.60
C ALA A 333 2.31 30.72 -10.07
N LEU A 334 2.11 29.40 -10.00
CA LEU A 334 3.07 28.37 -10.43
C LEU A 334 2.83 27.92 -11.87
N THR A 335 1.59 27.99 -12.36
CA THR A 335 1.27 27.55 -13.74
C THR A 335 1.44 28.66 -14.77
N GLN A 336 1.25 29.93 -14.39
CA GLN A 336 1.40 31.08 -15.30
C GLN A 336 2.77 31.17 -15.98
N PRO A 337 3.92 30.98 -15.30
CA PRO A 337 5.22 31.00 -15.96
C PRO A 337 5.36 29.94 -17.08
N ILE A 338 4.70 28.78 -16.92
CA ILE A 338 4.71 27.71 -17.92
C ILE A 338 3.80 28.09 -19.11
N LEU A 339 2.61 28.62 -18.84
CA LEU A 339 1.61 28.95 -19.83
C LEU A 339 2.01 30.18 -20.69
N SER A 340 2.64 31.18 -20.07
CA SER A 340 3.10 32.40 -20.75
C SER A 340 4.43 32.24 -21.50
N GLY A 341 5.19 31.17 -21.21
CA GLY A 341 6.49 30.91 -21.84
C GLY A 341 6.43 30.37 -23.29
N GLY A 342 5.26 30.35 -23.91
CA GLY A 342 5.07 29.86 -25.28
C GLY A 342 4.91 28.34 -25.35
N LYS A 343 5.92 27.61 -25.82
CA LYS A 343 5.84 26.15 -25.97
C LYS A 343 6.16 25.46 -24.67
N ILE A 344 5.19 24.71 -24.12
CA ILE A 344 5.38 23.89 -22.91
C ILE A 344 6.45 22.84 -23.18
N ARG A 345 7.34 22.62 -22.18
CA ARG A 345 8.41 21.62 -22.26
C ARG A 345 7.84 20.21 -22.48
N LYS A 346 8.26 19.53 -23.57
CA LYS A 346 7.99 18.11 -23.81
C LYS A 346 9.26 17.32 -23.59
N SER A 347 9.29 16.49 -22.54
CA SER A 347 10.45 15.67 -22.18
C SER A 347 10.14 14.20 -22.35
N ALA A 348 11.05 13.42 -22.96
CA ALA A 348 10.97 11.96 -23.02
C ALA A 348 11.05 11.28 -21.63
N LYS A 349 11.45 12.02 -20.58
CA LYS A 349 11.40 11.59 -19.19
C LYS A 349 9.99 11.68 -18.58
N VAL A 350 9.06 12.34 -19.27
CA VAL A 350 7.65 12.50 -18.89
C VAL A 350 6.73 11.78 -19.87
N PHE A 351 6.97 11.92 -21.19
CA PHE A 351 6.14 11.36 -22.25
C PHE A 351 6.87 10.21 -22.94
N ASN A 352 6.36 8.98 -22.76
CA ASN A 352 6.97 7.79 -23.35
C ASN A 352 5.94 6.65 -23.46
N ASP A 353 5.38 6.43 -24.65
CA ASP A 353 4.37 5.41 -24.91
C ASP A 353 4.87 3.99 -24.60
N LYS A 354 6.16 3.71 -24.81
CA LYS A 354 6.76 2.40 -24.53
C LYS A 354 6.84 2.04 -23.04
N LYS A 355 6.63 3.04 -22.16
CA LYS A 355 6.63 2.88 -20.70
C LYS A 355 5.22 2.94 -20.09
N ILE A 356 4.20 2.92 -20.94
CA ILE A 356 2.80 2.83 -20.54
C ILE A 356 2.37 1.37 -20.70
N THR A 357 1.78 0.82 -19.65
CA THR A 357 1.13 -0.50 -19.66
C THR A 357 -0.38 -0.33 -19.83
N ASP A 358 -1.13 -0.43 -18.76
CA ASP A 358 -2.59 -0.34 -18.75
C ASP A 358 -3.08 1.11 -18.60
N HIS A 359 -2.39 1.91 -17.77
CA HIS A 359 -2.75 3.28 -17.43
C HIS A 359 -1.50 4.15 -17.32
N HIS A 360 -1.66 5.47 -17.48
CA HIS A 360 -0.58 6.44 -17.31
C HIS A 360 -0.44 6.91 -15.84
N ALA A 361 0.62 7.67 -15.54
CA ALA A 361 0.90 8.26 -14.24
C ALA A 361 -0.30 9.01 -13.63
N ILE A 362 -0.31 9.08 -12.29
CA ILE A 362 -1.31 9.84 -11.52
C ILE A 362 -1.06 11.34 -11.71
N ILE A 363 -2.02 12.03 -12.31
CA ILE A 363 -1.98 13.47 -12.55
C ILE A 363 -3.33 14.13 -12.18
N PRO A 364 -3.37 15.44 -11.95
CA PRO A 364 -4.64 16.16 -11.84
C PRO A 364 -5.36 16.17 -13.20
N THR A 365 -6.69 16.24 -13.17
CA THR A 365 -7.54 16.30 -14.38
C THR A 365 -7.71 17.71 -14.95
N GLY A 366 -7.28 18.73 -14.20
CA GLY A 366 -7.61 20.13 -14.48
C GLY A 366 -8.93 20.58 -13.86
N VAL A 367 -9.70 19.67 -13.27
CA VAL A 367 -10.86 20.02 -12.42
C VAL A 367 -10.37 20.27 -11.01
N PHE A 368 -10.85 21.32 -10.38
CA PHE A 368 -10.57 21.62 -8.98
C PHE A 368 -11.87 21.75 -8.18
N SER A 369 -11.86 21.30 -6.95
CA SER A 369 -12.97 21.46 -6.01
C SER A 369 -12.45 21.88 -4.63
N TYR A 370 -13.17 22.75 -3.95
CA TYR A 370 -12.92 23.10 -2.56
C TYR A 370 -13.48 22.06 -1.58
N ASP A 371 -14.36 21.17 -2.06
CA ASP A 371 -14.96 20.07 -1.26
C ASP A 371 -14.01 18.87 -1.18
N MET A 372 -12.88 19.09 -0.54
CA MET A 372 -11.90 18.08 -0.21
C MET A 372 -11.64 18.08 1.30
N SER A 373 -11.52 16.88 1.88
CA SER A 373 -11.06 16.74 3.26
C SER A 373 -9.63 17.29 3.44
N PRO A 374 -9.18 17.59 4.65
CA PRO A 374 -7.79 18.01 4.88
C PRO A 374 -6.76 16.99 4.38
N GLU A 375 -7.06 15.70 4.44
CA GLU A 375 -6.21 14.62 3.96
C GLU A 375 -6.18 14.57 2.43
N GLU A 376 -7.35 14.71 1.79
CA GLU A 376 -7.46 14.80 0.33
C GLU A 376 -6.71 16.01 -0.22
N LYS A 377 -6.81 17.18 0.44
CA LYS A 377 -6.06 18.39 0.05
C LYS A 377 -4.56 18.18 0.07
N ARG A 378 -4.03 17.49 1.10
CA ARG A 378 -2.60 17.19 1.19
C ARG A 378 -2.13 16.28 0.07
N VAL A 379 -2.89 15.21 -0.23
CA VAL A 379 -2.53 14.27 -1.30
C VAL A 379 -2.68 14.92 -2.68
N TYR A 380 -3.74 15.71 -2.89
CA TYR A 380 -3.94 16.47 -4.12
C TYR A 380 -2.81 17.47 -4.36
N ASP A 381 -2.37 18.21 -3.32
CA ASP A 381 -1.26 19.16 -3.40
C ASP A 381 0.04 18.48 -3.86
N LEU A 382 0.34 17.28 -3.34
CA LEU A 382 1.49 16.50 -3.80
C LEU A 382 1.40 16.17 -5.28
N VAL A 383 0.24 15.69 -5.73
CA VAL A 383 0.01 15.31 -7.14
C VAL A 383 0.08 16.54 -8.05
N ALA A 384 -0.57 17.63 -7.69
CA ALA A 384 -0.60 18.86 -8.46
C ALA A 384 0.79 19.49 -8.60
N ARG A 385 1.52 19.65 -7.49
CA ARG A 385 2.89 20.20 -7.52
C ARG A 385 3.85 19.32 -8.31
N ARG A 386 3.74 17.99 -8.18
CA ARG A 386 4.57 17.06 -8.94
C ARG A 386 4.31 17.19 -10.45
N PHE A 387 3.04 17.33 -10.84
CA PHE A 387 2.64 17.55 -12.23
C PHE A 387 3.14 18.90 -12.78
N ILE A 388 3.04 19.97 -12.00
CA ILE A 388 3.53 21.30 -12.41
C ILE A 388 5.05 21.28 -12.59
N ALA A 389 5.77 20.68 -11.63
CA ALA A 389 7.24 20.71 -11.59
C ALA A 389 7.91 20.09 -12.84
N VAL A 390 7.30 19.05 -13.46
CA VAL A 390 7.90 18.38 -14.64
C VAL A 390 7.90 19.25 -15.90
N PHE A 391 7.17 20.36 -15.91
CA PHE A 391 7.15 21.32 -17.02
C PHE A 391 8.07 22.52 -16.81
N TYR A 392 8.65 22.68 -15.62
CA TYR A 392 9.69 23.66 -15.36
C TYR A 392 11.04 23.22 -15.95
N PRO A 393 11.98 24.17 -16.16
CA PRO A 393 13.35 23.84 -16.50
C PRO A 393 14.03 22.95 -15.43
N ASP A 394 15.12 22.30 -15.81
CA ASP A 394 15.97 21.59 -14.86
C ASP A 394 16.67 22.60 -13.94
N CYS A 395 16.83 22.25 -12.66
CA CYS A 395 17.56 23.05 -11.70
C CYS A 395 19.07 23.03 -12.04
N GLU A 396 19.69 24.19 -12.20
CA GLU A 396 21.14 24.30 -12.44
C GLU A 396 21.87 24.33 -11.12
N ILE A 397 22.81 23.39 -10.97
CA ILE A 397 23.66 23.28 -9.79
C ILE A 397 25.14 23.36 -10.18
N ALA A 398 25.98 23.89 -9.30
CA ALA A 398 27.42 23.78 -9.37
C ALA A 398 27.91 22.84 -8.26
N ASN A 399 28.59 21.77 -8.65
CA ASN A 399 29.33 20.91 -7.72
C ASN A 399 30.80 21.34 -7.75
N THR A 400 31.30 21.80 -6.60
CA THR A 400 32.72 22.17 -6.44
C THR A 400 33.44 21.05 -5.71
N THR A 401 34.53 20.58 -6.29
CA THR A 401 35.47 19.65 -5.63
C THR A 401 36.79 20.34 -5.49
N VAL A 402 37.30 20.40 -4.26
CA VAL A 402 38.59 20.97 -3.94
C VAL A 402 39.52 19.86 -3.42
N MET A 403 40.63 19.68 -4.09
CA MET A 403 41.70 18.77 -3.63
C MET A 403 42.75 19.56 -2.96
N ALA A 404 43.19 19.11 -1.80
CA ALA A 404 44.24 19.71 -1.01
C ALA A 404 45.26 18.66 -0.57
N ARG A 405 46.45 19.08 -0.18
CA ARG A 405 47.49 18.20 0.34
C ARG A 405 48.07 18.78 1.62
N ILE A 406 48.38 17.91 2.56
CA ILE A 406 49.11 18.25 3.79
C ILE A 406 50.23 17.24 3.92
N GLY A 407 51.49 17.71 3.70
CA GLY A 407 52.61 16.79 3.56
C GLY A 407 52.43 15.83 2.39
N ASP A 408 52.36 14.53 2.69
CA ASP A 408 52.15 13.47 1.67
C ASP A 408 50.69 13.00 1.56
N GLU A 409 49.79 13.63 2.29
CA GLU A 409 48.41 13.17 2.41
C GLU A 409 47.44 14.06 1.64
N ASP A 410 46.60 13.43 0.85
CA ASP A 410 45.56 14.11 0.07
C ASP A 410 44.24 14.24 0.85
N PHE A 411 43.65 15.42 0.75
CA PHE A 411 42.38 15.79 1.36
C PHE A 411 41.41 16.30 0.30
N LYS A 412 40.11 16.15 0.57
CA LYS A 412 39.06 16.55 -0.34
C LYS A 412 37.95 17.29 0.40
N ALA A 413 37.52 18.43 -0.14
CA ALA A 413 36.28 19.11 0.21
C ALA A 413 35.31 19.08 -0.98
N THR A 414 34.03 18.97 -0.71
CA THR A 414 32.96 19.04 -1.74
C THR A 414 31.91 20.04 -1.34
N GLY A 415 31.52 20.87 -2.29
CA GLY A 415 30.42 21.82 -2.12
C GLY A 415 29.37 21.69 -3.22
N LYS A 416 28.15 22.07 -2.90
CA LYS A 416 27.01 22.14 -3.86
C LYS A 416 26.36 23.51 -3.73
N GLN A 417 26.24 24.21 -4.84
CA GLN A 417 25.54 25.51 -4.94
C GLN A 417 24.40 25.39 -5.94
N ILE A 418 23.22 25.84 -5.59
CA ILE A 418 22.10 26.00 -6.53
C ILE A 418 22.32 27.33 -7.27
N ILE A 419 22.45 27.26 -8.62
CA ILE A 419 22.61 28.45 -9.48
C ILE A 419 21.24 28.95 -9.88
N ASP A 420 20.39 28.08 -10.39
CA ASP A 420 18.99 28.36 -10.72
C ASP A 420 18.10 27.29 -10.11
N PRO A 421 17.20 27.63 -9.18
CA PRO A 421 16.32 26.66 -8.52
C PRO A 421 15.27 26.05 -9.46
N ALA A 422 14.88 26.74 -10.53
CA ALA A 422 13.93 26.27 -11.56
C ALA A 422 12.73 25.49 -10.97
N TRP A 423 12.55 24.19 -11.28
CA TRP A 423 11.44 23.38 -10.78
C TRP A 423 11.32 23.33 -9.25
N ARG A 424 12.38 23.58 -8.51
CA ARG A 424 12.36 23.52 -7.03
C ARG A 424 11.43 24.56 -6.42
N VAL A 425 11.21 25.69 -7.08
CA VAL A 425 10.30 26.76 -6.61
C VAL A 425 8.86 26.26 -6.43
N VAL A 426 8.47 25.21 -7.15
CA VAL A 426 7.14 24.61 -7.07
C VAL A 426 6.88 24.01 -5.69
N PHE A 427 7.91 23.55 -4.99
CA PHE A 427 7.79 22.92 -3.66
C PHE A 427 7.98 23.91 -2.50
N GLY A 428 8.27 25.19 -2.79
CA GLY A 428 8.53 26.24 -1.81
C GLY A 428 9.92 26.11 -1.17
N ASN A 429 10.27 27.06 -0.31
CA ASN A 429 11.58 27.09 0.38
C ASN A 429 11.74 26.04 1.50
N ASN A 430 10.75 25.19 1.70
CA ASN A 430 10.78 24.07 2.65
C ASN A 430 11.31 22.78 2.00
N THR A 431 12.33 22.89 1.16
CA THR A 431 13.14 21.72 0.83
C THR A 431 13.86 21.32 2.11
N ASP A 432 13.64 20.07 2.52
CA ASP A 432 14.19 19.45 3.73
C ASP A 432 15.55 20.03 4.10
N LYS A 433 15.75 20.36 5.38
CA LYS A 433 17.03 20.79 5.98
C LYS A 433 18.24 19.87 5.68
N GLN A 434 18.02 18.79 4.93
CA GLN A 434 19.05 17.87 4.42
C GLN A 434 19.74 18.35 3.13
N ASN A 435 19.27 19.42 2.53
CA ASN A 435 19.88 20.05 1.33
C ASN A 435 20.40 21.45 1.65
N GLU A 436 20.91 21.68 2.87
CA GLU A 436 21.69 22.89 3.15
C GLU A 436 22.86 22.91 2.16
N GLU A 437 22.88 23.98 1.40
CA GLU A 437 23.94 24.24 0.44
C GLU A 437 25.26 24.28 1.20
N ASN A 438 26.11 23.28 1.01
CA ASN A 438 27.49 23.35 1.49
C ASN A 438 28.28 24.17 0.47
N VAL A 439 28.19 25.48 0.56
CA VAL A 439 28.92 26.41 -0.31
C VAL A 439 30.34 26.54 0.24
N LEU A 440 31.31 26.03 -0.50
CA LEU A 440 32.71 26.22 -0.12
C LEU A 440 33.14 27.65 -0.40
N PRO A 441 34.08 28.19 0.41
CA PRO A 441 34.80 29.44 0.13
C PRO A 441 35.47 29.41 -1.25
N VAL A 442 35.77 30.58 -1.77
CA VAL A 442 36.59 30.68 -2.98
C VAL A 442 38.03 30.41 -2.59
N TYR A 443 38.61 29.38 -3.17
CA TYR A 443 40.03 29.01 -3.03
C TYR A 443 40.77 29.31 -4.32
N GLU A 444 42.11 29.44 -4.22
CA GLU A 444 43.02 29.56 -5.37
C GLU A 444 43.98 28.36 -5.42
N LYS A 445 44.31 27.91 -6.63
CA LYS A 445 45.28 26.84 -6.79
C LYS A 445 46.64 27.29 -6.30
N GLY A 446 47.31 26.49 -5.45
CA GLY A 446 48.58 26.83 -4.81
C GLY A 446 48.40 27.68 -3.55
N GLU A 447 47.19 28.05 -3.17
CA GLU A 447 46.89 28.66 -1.90
C GLU A 447 47.25 27.69 -0.77
N HIS A 448 47.98 28.15 0.26
CA HIS A 448 48.32 27.35 1.40
C HIS A 448 48.25 28.17 2.70
N GLY A 449 48.10 27.47 3.82
CA GLY A 449 48.01 28.11 5.12
C GLY A 449 47.64 27.17 6.26
N PRO A 450 47.50 27.73 7.46
CA PRO A 450 47.22 26.96 8.68
C PRO A 450 45.83 26.35 8.63
N HIS A 451 45.72 25.12 9.11
CA HIS A 451 44.49 24.36 9.19
C HIS A 451 44.31 23.77 10.58
N THR A 452 43.09 23.27 10.86
CA THR A 452 42.77 22.66 12.16
C THR A 452 42.31 21.22 11.94
N PRO A 453 43.23 20.23 12.04
CA PRO A 453 42.88 18.84 11.87
C PRO A 453 42.30 18.22 13.14
N GLU A 454 41.37 17.28 12.97
CA GLU A 454 40.74 16.53 14.05
C GLU A 454 40.54 15.06 13.67
N ILE A 455 40.57 14.19 14.67
CA ILE A 455 40.13 12.80 14.55
C ILE A 455 38.68 12.70 14.99
N GLN A 456 37.87 12.10 14.13
CA GLN A 456 36.48 11.75 14.47
C GLN A 456 36.38 10.25 14.69
N GLU A 457 36.09 9.85 15.93
CA GLU A 457 35.75 8.49 16.28
C GLU A 457 34.29 8.21 15.86
N LYS A 458 34.06 7.14 15.12
CA LYS A 458 32.75 6.73 14.62
C LYS A 458 32.56 5.23 14.82
N GLN A 459 31.33 4.82 14.81
CA GLN A 459 30.98 3.41 14.80
C GLN A 459 30.11 3.11 13.57
N THR A 460 30.35 1.94 12.99
CA THR A 460 29.43 1.41 11.97
C THR A 460 28.02 1.29 12.56
N GLN A 461 27.02 1.58 11.76
CA GLN A 461 25.63 1.57 12.20
C GLN A 461 24.87 0.41 11.54
N PRO A 462 23.96 -0.28 12.27
CA PRO A 462 23.12 -1.28 11.66
C PRO A 462 22.19 -0.63 10.62
N PRO A 463 21.67 -1.41 9.67
CA PRO A 463 20.61 -0.92 8.80
C PRO A 463 19.42 -0.49 9.65
N LYS A 464 18.64 0.48 9.19
CA LYS A 464 17.44 0.93 9.89
C LYS A 464 16.29 -0.09 9.71
N TYR A 465 15.44 -0.23 10.73
CA TYR A 465 14.18 -0.94 10.58
C TYR A 465 13.36 -0.34 9.44
N TYR A 466 12.61 -1.17 8.73
CA TYR A 466 11.72 -0.66 7.71
C TYR A 466 10.64 0.22 8.30
N THR A 467 10.38 1.35 7.66
CA THR A 467 9.08 2.01 7.70
C THR A 467 8.18 1.38 6.62
N GLU A 468 6.90 1.72 6.62
CA GLU A 468 6.01 1.23 5.57
C GLU A 468 6.44 1.72 4.17
N ALA A 469 6.95 2.96 4.09
CA ALA A 469 7.55 3.51 2.88
C ALA A 469 8.79 2.71 2.43
N ASP A 470 9.65 2.34 3.36
CA ASP A 470 10.87 1.59 3.03
C ASP A 470 10.54 0.14 2.63
N LEU A 471 9.53 -0.48 3.26
CA LEU A 471 9.07 -1.82 2.88
C LEU A 471 8.43 -1.82 1.48
N LEU A 472 7.60 -0.81 1.14
CA LEU A 472 7.08 -0.65 -0.22
C LEU A 472 8.20 -0.51 -1.25
N ARG A 473 9.26 0.27 -0.92
CA ARG A 473 10.44 0.40 -1.78
C ARG A 473 11.22 -0.91 -1.88
N ALA A 474 11.38 -1.63 -0.78
CA ALA A 474 12.04 -2.93 -0.78
C ALA A 474 11.29 -3.95 -1.65
N MET A 475 9.95 -3.98 -1.57
CA MET A 475 9.12 -4.80 -2.45
C MET A 475 9.29 -4.40 -3.93
N GLU A 476 9.30 -3.10 -4.24
CA GLU A 476 9.49 -2.58 -5.60
C GLU A 476 10.86 -2.93 -6.18
N THR A 477 11.91 -2.90 -5.35
CA THR A 477 13.29 -3.10 -5.78
C THR A 477 13.85 -4.49 -5.46
N ALA A 478 13.02 -5.40 -4.99
CA ALA A 478 13.43 -6.75 -4.59
C ALA A 478 14.13 -7.53 -5.71
N GLY A 479 13.75 -7.27 -6.96
CA GLY A 479 14.41 -7.85 -8.13
C GLY A 479 15.91 -7.54 -8.27
N LYS A 480 16.39 -6.44 -7.65
CA LYS A 480 17.83 -6.10 -7.71
C LYS A 480 18.71 -7.08 -6.93
N GLN A 481 18.12 -7.85 -6.03
CA GLN A 481 18.82 -8.86 -5.21
C GLN A 481 18.84 -10.23 -5.88
N VAL A 482 18.13 -10.42 -6.99
CA VAL A 482 18.10 -11.68 -7.75
C VAL A 482 19.42 -11.84 -8.50
N GLU A 483 20.08 -13.00 -8.35
CA GLU A 483 21.37 -13.29 -8.96
C GLU A 483 21.27 -13.48 -10.47
N ASP A 484 20.19 -14.11 -10.94
CA ASP A 484 19.91 -14.31 -12.36
C ASP A 484 19.64 -12.97 -13.05
N GLU A 485 20.44 -12.66 -14.08
CA GLU A 485 20.40 -11.37 -14.77
C GLU A 485 19.09 -11.16 -15.55
N GLU A 486 18.57 -12.19 -16.19
CA GLU A 486 17.32 -12.13 -16.93
C GLU A 486 16.10 -11.95 -16.00
N LEU A 487 16.04 -12.71 -14.91
CA LEU A 487 15.02 -12.56 -13.89
C LEU A 487 15.12 -11.21 -13.20
N ARG A 488 16.33 -10.72 -12.95
CA ARG A 488 16.58 -9.39 -12.38
C ARG A 488 16.04 -8.29 -13.29
N ASP A 489 16.26 -8.38 -14.60
CA ASP A 489 15.77 -7.41 -15.57
C ASP A 489 14.25 -7.40 -15.66
N LEU A 490 13.62 -8.58 -15.67
CA LEU A 490 12.16 -8.72 -15.61
C LEU A 490 11.55 -8.16 -14.32
N MET A 491 12.24 -8.33 -13.19
CA MET A 491 11.80 -7.82 -11.90
C MET A 491 12.13 -6.35 -11.64
N LYS A 492 13.04 -5.73 -12.41
CA LYS A 492 13.33 -4.29 -12.31
C LYS A 492 12.07 -3.43 -12.49
N GLU A 493 11.12 -3.90 -13.28
CA GLU A 493 9.89 -3.17 -13.57
C GLU A 493 8.76 -3.49 -12.57
N ASN A 494 8.71 -4.70 -12.00
CA ASN A 494 7.56 -5.16 -11.22
C ASN A 494 7.84 -5.41 -9.72
N GLY A 495 9.05 -5.81 -9.33
CA GLY A 495 9.38 -6.17 -7.95
C GLY A 495 8.54 -7.34 -7.41
N ILE A 496 8.30 -7.37 -6.08
CA ILE A 496 7.39 -8.32 -5.42
C ILE A 496 6.00 -7.69 -5.33
N GLY A 497 5.03 -8.29 -5.99
CA GLY A 497 3.64 -7.82 -6.01
C GLY A 497 3.42 -6.58 -6.88
N ARG A 498 2.24 -6.46 -7.45
CA ARG A 498 1.85 -5.27 -8.22
C ARG A 498 1.60 -4.08 -7.28
N PRO A 499 1.82 -2.83 -7.70
CA PRO A 499 1.57 -1.63 -6.88
C PRO A 499 0.18 -1.62 -6.24
N SER A 500 -0.85 -2.05 -6.97
CA SER A 500 -2.23 -2.12 -6.50
C SER A 500 -2.44 -3.11 -5.34
N THR A 501 -1.59 -4.14 -5.18
CA THR A 501 -1.75 -5.20 -4.19
C THR A 501 -0.81 -5.08 -3.00
N ARG A 502 0.33 -4.36 -3.12
CA ARG A 502 1.35 -4.24 -2.06
C ARG A 502 0.78 -3.77 -0.73
N ALA A 503 -0.07 -2.74 -0.75
CA ALA A 503 -0.72 -2.23 0.47
C ALA A 503 -1.53 -3.31 1.18
N ASN A 504 -2.33 -4.08 0.45
CA ASN A 504 -3.15 -5.17 1.00
C ASN A 504 -2.28 -6.33 1.55
N ILE A 505 -1.15 -6.63 0.91
CA ILE A 505 -0.18 -7.62 1.42
C ILE A 505 0.37 -7.17 2.77
N ILE A 506 0.84 -5.93 2.90
CA ILE A 506 1.35 -5.37 4.16
C ILE A 506 0.27 -5.41 5.25
N GLU A 507 -0.95 -4.97 4.94
CA GLU A 507 -2.07 -5.04 5.88
C GLU A 507 -2.42 -6.48 6.28
N THR A 508 -2.30 -7.43 5.36
CA THR A 508 -2.50 -8.85 5.66
C THR A 508 -1.46 -9.37 6.64
N LEU A 509 -0.19 -8.97 6.49
CA LEU A 509 0.86 -9.32 7.45
C LEU A 509 0.57 -8.77 8.85
N PHE A 510 0.05 -7.54 8.96
CA PHE A 510 -0.41 -6.98 10.24
C PHE A 510 -1.62 -7.74 10.80
N LYS A 511 -2.64 -8.00 10.00
CA LYS A 511 -3.84 -8.75 10.41
C LYS A 511 -3.53 -10.17 10.87
N ARG A 512 -2.55 -10.81 10.24
CA ARG A 512 -2.04 -12.14 10.61
C ARG A 512 -1.09 -12.11 11.80
N GLN A 513 -0.76 -10.92 12.31
CA GLN A 513 0.18 -10.74 13.43
C GLN A 513 1.58 -11.29 13.14
N TYR A 514 2.02 -11.27 11.88
CA TYR A 514 3.38 -11.62 11.50
C TYR A 514 4.33 -10.45 11.66
N ILE A 515 3.81 -9.23 11.54
CA ILE A 515 4.52 -7.98 11.77
C ILE A 515 3.69 -7.06 12.67
N ARG A 516 4.38 -6.17 13.38
CA ARG A 516 3.76 -5.14 14.21
C ARG A 516 4.42 -3.78 14.00
N LYS A 517 3.70 -2.70 14.33
CA LYS A 517 4.26 -1.34 14.32
C LYS A 517 4.81 -0.99 15.71
N ASP A 518 6.00 -0.41 15.70
CA ASP A 518 6.54 0.34 16.82
C ASP A 518 6.83 1.78 16.33
N LYS A 519 5.94 2.72 16.64
CA LYS A 519 5.93 4.09 16.07
C LYS A 519 5.88 4.04 14.54
N LYS A 520 6.96 4.42 13.86
CA LYS A 520 7.09 4.36 12.39
C LYS A 520 7.78 3.08 11.90
N ARG A 521 8.38 2.28 12.82
CA ARG A 521 9.14 1.08 12.50
C ARG A 521 8.21 -0.13 12.34
N ILE A 522 8.53 -1.00 11.41
CA ILE A 522 7.90 -2.31 11.25
C ILE A 522 8.84 -3.35 11.84
N LEU A 523 8.33 -4.14 12.74
CA LEU A 523 9.02 -5.23 13.43
C LEU A 523 8.35 -6.56 13.08
N ALA A 524 9.13 -7.61 12.88
CA ALA A 524 8.59 -8.95 12.84
C ALA A 524 8.21 -9.39 14.27
N THR A 525 7.12 -10.15 14.38
CA THR A 525 6.71 -10.80 15.62
C THR A 525 7.41 -12.15 15.75
N THR A 526 7.37 -12.75 16.93
CA THR A 526 7.86 -14.14 17.12
C THR A 526 7.20 -15.09 16.14
N THR A 527 5.87 -14.96 15.93
CA THR A 527 5.13 -15.76 14.93
C THR A 527 5.69 -15.58 13.53
N GLY A 528 5.98 -14.34 13.12
CA GLY A 528 6.54 -14.07 11.80
C GLY A 528 7.94 -14.63 11.60
N ILE A 529 8.81 -14.49 12.63
CA ILE A 529 10.18 -15.01 12.61
C ILE A 529 10.17 -16.53 12.53
N GLU A 530 9.43 -17.20 13.44
CA GLU A 530 9.35 -18.66 13.47
C GLU A 530 8.74 -19.24 12.19
N LEU A 531 7.76 -18.55 11.59
CA LEU A 531 7.19 -18.96 10.30
C LEU A 531 8.25 -18.96 9.19
N ILE A 532 9.01 -17.88 9.04
CA ILE A 532 10.08 -17.79 8.03
C ILE A 532 11.18 -18.82 8.29
N ASP A 533 11.56 -19.04 9.54
CA ASP A 533 12.58 -20.02 9.93
C ASP A 533 12.11 -21.48 9.70
N THR A 534 10.80 -21.73 9.75
CA THR A 534 10.22 -23.04 9.49
C THR A 534 10.12 -23.36 7.99
N ILE A 535 10.05 -22.34 7.12
CA ILE A 535 10.03 -22.51 5.67
C ILE A 535 11.45 -22.81 5.19
N GLN A 536 11.68 -24.06 4.74
CA GLN A 536 12.99 -24.49 4.23
C GLN A 536 13.14 -24.30 2.72
N ASN A 537 12.03 -24.19 1.99
CA ASN A 537 12.07 -23.86 0.56
C ASN A 537 12.41 -22.38 0.39
N ASP A 538 13.65 -22.08 0.00
CA ASP A 538 14.15 -20.73 -0.16
C ASP A 538 13.42 -19.94 -1.25
N LEU A 539 12.94 -20.61 -2.29
CA LEU A 539 12.14 -19.96 -3.34
C LEU A 539 10.84 -19.33 -2.79
N LEU A 540 10.22 -19.93 -1.77
CA LEU A 540 9.03 -19.36 -1.14
C LEU A 540 9.33 -18.08 -0.33
N LYS A 541 10.58 -17.91 0.10
CA LYS A 541 11.04 -16.75 0.88
C LYS A 541 11.64 -15.66 0.01
N SER A 542 12.04 -15.98 -1.22
CA SER A 542 12.75 -15.08 -2.13
C SER A 542 11.81 -14.40 -3.13
N ALA A 543 12.30 -13.31 -3.71
CA ALA A 543 11.66 -12.67 -4.85
C ALA A 543 11.72 -13.50 -6.13
N GLU A 544 12.64 -14.47 -6.18
CA GLU A 544 12.98 -15.24 -7.37
C GLU A 544 11.80 -16.05 -7.91
N LEU A 545 11.03 -16.73 -7.02
CA LEU A 545 9.82 -17.46 -7.43
C LEU A 545 8.84 -16.53 -8.17
N THR A 546 8.67 -15.31 -7.68
CA THR A 546 7.82 -14.32 -8.37
C THR A 546 8.37 -13.98 -9.75
N GLY A 547 9.69 -13.78 -9.85
CA GLY A 547 10.36 -13.51 -11.13
C GLY A 547 10.20 -14.66 -12.14
N GLN A 548 10.44 -15.89 -11.70
CA GLN A 548 10.27 -17.10 -12.54
C GLN A 548 8.83 -17.23 -13.06
N TRP A 549 7.83 -16.99 -12.20
CA TRP A 549 6.43 -17.05 -12.64
C TRP A 549 6.10 -15.93 -13.63
N GLU A 550 6.51 -14.69 -13.35
CA GLU A 550 6.26 -13.57 -14.26
C GLU A 550 6.91 -13.80 -15.64
N LYS A 551 8.12 -14.38 -15.67
CA LYS A 551 8.76 -14.78 -16.92
C LYS A 551 7.92 -15.78 -17.70
N LYS A 552 7.51 -16.88 -17.06
CA LYS A 552 6.70 -17.92 -17.71
C LYS A 552 5.33 -17.42 -18.14
N LEU A 553 4.69 -16.57 -17.33
CA LEU A 553 3.41 -15.97 -17.68
C LEU A 553 3.51 -15.02 -18.88
N ARG A 554 4.60 -14.28 -19.03
CA ARG A 554 4.88 -13.49 -20.25
C ARG A 554 5.09 -14.41 -21.47
N MET A 555 5.85 -15.46 -21.29
CA MET A 555 6.04 -16.45 -22.39
C MET A 555 4.72 -17.12 -22.80
N ILE A 556 3.78 -17.34 -21.88
CA ILE A 556 2.41 -17.82 -22.19
C ILE A 556 1.66 -16.75 -22.99
N GLU A 557 1.74 -15.48 -22.57
CA GLU A 557 1.13 -14.34 -23.27
C GLU A 557 1.67 -14.18 -24.68
N ASP A 558 2.98 -14.36 -24.87
CA ASP A 558 3.66 -14.32 -26.17
C ASP A 558 3.46 -15.60 -26.99
N GLY A 559 2.78 -16.62 -26.44
CA GLY A 559 2.54 -17.91 -27.11
C GLY A 559 3.79 -18.82 -27.23
N THR A 560 4.89 -18.49 -26.52
CA THR A 560 6.16 -19.23 -26.57
C THR A 560 6.31 -20.29 -25.49
N TYR A 561 5.39 -20.34 -24.52
CA TYR A 561 5.35 -21.35 -23.46
C TYR A 561 3.93 -21.88 -23.24
N GLN A 562 3.78 -23.18 -22.99
CA GLN A 562 2.47 -23.80 -22.86
C GLN A 562 1.95 -23.70 -21.42
N VAL A 563 0.66 -23.35 -21.27
CA VAL A 563 -0.04 -23.35 -19.96
C VAL A 563 0.06 -24.70 -19.26
N ALA A 564 -0.02 -25.82 -20.03
CA ALA A 564 0.05 -27.16 -19.49
C ALA A 564 1.38 -27.40 -18.76
N ASP A 565 2.51 -27.01 -19.36
CA ASP A 565 3.83 -27.17 -18.76
C ASP A 565 3.97 -26.35 -17.46
N PHE A 566 3.49 -25.11 -17.48
CA PHE A 566 3.44 -24.27 -16.28
C PHE A 566 2.63 -24.92 -15.16
N MET A 567 1.48 -25.52 -15.50
CA MET A 567 0.62 -26.19 -14.52
C MET A 567 1.25 -27.47 -13.96
N GLU A 568 1.97 -28.25 -14.75
CA GLU A 568 2.68 -29.44 -14.25
C GLU A 568 3.82 -29.08 -13.30
N GLU A 569 4.60 -28.05 -13.61
CA GLU A 569 5.63 -27.55 -12.69
C GLU A 569 5.03 -27.04 -11.36
N LEU A 570 3.90 -26.33 -11.41
CA LEU A 570 3.19 -25.89 -10.21
C LEU A 570 2.71 -27.05 -9.35
N LYS A 571 2.14 -28.09 -9.98
CA LYS A 571 1.69 -29.30 -9.30
C LYS A 571 2.88 -30.02 -8.66
N ALA A 572 4.01 -30.13 -9.36
CA ALA A 572 5.23 -30.71 -8.83
C ALA A 572 5.74 -29.96 -7.60
N MET A 573 5.83 -28.62 -7.68
CA MET A 573 6.25 -27.76 -6.57
C MET A 573 5.31 -27.90 -5.35
N VAL A 574 4.00 -27.91 -5.56
CA VAL A 574 3.03 -28.08 -4.47
C VAL A 574 3.12 -29.45 -3.82
N ASN A 575 3.33 -30.53 -4.62
CA ASN A 575 3.58 -31.87 -4.11
C ASN A 575 4.84 -31.90 -3.24
N GLU A 576 5.93 -31.31 -3.69
CA GLU A 576 7.20 -31.22 -2.96
C GLU A 576 7.02 -30.49 -1.61
N ILE A 577 6.38 -29.31 -1.62
CA ILE A 577 6.11 -28.54 -0.41
C ILE A 577 5.28 -29.36 0.60
N VAL A 578 4.19 -30.00 0.13
CA VAL A 578 3.31 -30.79 1.00
C VAL A 578 4.05 -32.03 1.52
N HIS A 579 4.82 -32.72 0.69
CA HIS A 579 5.63 -33.87 1.08
C HIS A 579 6.63 -33.47 2.17
N PHE A 580 7.39 -32.41 1.92
CA PHE A 580 8.35 -31.89 2.88
C PHE A 580 7.69 -31.58 4.25
N VAL A 581 6.60 -30.79 4.25
CA VAL A 581 5.89 -30.41 5.48
C VAL A 581 5.34 -31.65 6.21
N ARG A 582 4.84 -32.64 5.46
CA ARG A 582 4.28 -33.87 6.06
C ARG A 582 5.32 -34.67 6.84
N TYR A 583 6.53 -34.78 6.30
CA TYR A 583 7.59 -35.64 6.89
C TYR A 583 8.60 -34.87 7.76
N SER A 584 8.54 -33.54 7.80
CA SER A 584 9.38 -32.76 8.71
C SER A 584 9.01 -32.97 10.16
N SER A 585 9.95 -32.70 11.07
CA SER A 585 9.69 -32.73 12.53
C SER A 585 8.65 -31.69 12.91
N ALA A 586 7.75 -32.06 13.84
CA ALA A 586 6.75 -31.12 14.34
C ALA A 586 7.41 -30.09 15.30
N LYS A 587 7.36 -28.82 14.92
CA LYS A 587 7.73 -27.69 15.79
C LYS A 587 6.54 -26.75 15.82
N THR A 588 5.95 -26.53 16.98
CA THR A 588 4.82 -25.60 17.10
C THR A 588 5.32 -24.16 17.00
N ILE A 589 4.72 -23.37 16.14
CA ILE A 589 4.98 -21.94 16.00
C ILE A 589 4.25 -21.20 17.13
N THR A 590 4.98 -20.38 17.87
CA THR A 590 4.44 -19.53 18.93
C THR A 590 3.59 -18.42 18.32
N VAL A 591 2.34 -18.32 18.77
CA VAL A 591 1.46 -17.23 18.32
C VAL A 591 1.47 -16.15 19.39
N GLU A 592 2.01 -14.98 19.06
CA GLU A 592 1.89 -13.81 19.90
C GLU A 592 0.42 -13.39 19.98
N THR A 593 -0.14 -13.38 21.19
CA THR A 593 -1.39 -12.65 21.46
C THR A 593 -1.07 -11.17 21.59
N PRO A 594 -1.93 -10.25 21.10
CA PRO A 594 -1.71 -8.83 21.30
C PRO A 594 -1.58 -8.56 22.82
N GLU A 595 -0.43 -8.11 23.28
CA GLU A 595 -0.33 -7.52 24.61
C GLU A 595 -1.29 -6.32 24.66
N GLU A 596 -2.23 -6.35 25.59
CA GLU A 596 -3.00 -5.17 25.96
C GLU A 596 -1.97 -4.13 26.42
N LYS A 597 -1.79 -3.06 25.65
CA LYS A 597 -0.95 -1.93 26.03
C LYS A 597 -1.50 -1.38 27.35
N ASP A 598 -0.80 -1.65 28.44
CA ASP A 598 -0.92 -0.89 29.67
C ASP A 598 -0.64 0.58 29.40
N GLY A 599 -1.52 1.40 29.94
CA GLY A 599 -1.66 2.80 29.60
C GLY A 599 -0.43 3.67 29.86
N GLU A 600 -0.11 4.43 28.84
CA GLU A 600 0.38 5.81 28.97
C GLU A 600 0.35 6.40 27.54
N ASP A 601 -0.67 7.17 27.28
CA ASP A 601 -0.85 8.26 26.31
C ASP A 601 -2.29 8.30 25.75
N LYS A 602 -3.25 8.56 26.67
CA LYS A 602 -4.58 9.07 26.29
C LYS A 602 -4.84 10.46 26.86
N LYS A 603 -4.02 11.41 26.46
CA LYS A 603 -4.40 12.84 26.50
C LYS A 603 -4.01 13.46 25.17
N THR A 604 -4.93 13.53 24.26
CA THR A 604 -5.14 14.44 23.12
C THR A 604 -5.65 13.69 21.91
N LYS A 605 -6.96 13.47 21.86
CA LYS A 605 -7.80 13.44 20.65
C LYS A 605 -9.22 13.03 21.04
N LYS A 606 -9.91 13.95 21.66
CA LYS A 606 -11.38 13.98 21.70
C LYS A 606 -11.79 15.33 21.18
N GLU A 607 -12.04 15.39 19.91
CA GLU A 607 -13.05 16.27 19.33
C GLU A 607 -13.22 15.94 17.85
N ARG A 608 -14.48 15.77 17.48
CA ARG A 608 -15.05 15.68 16.14
C ARG A 608 -14.99 14.33 15.42
N GLU A 609 -16.06 13.57 15.65
CA GLU A 609 -16.82 12.98 14.55
C GLU A 609 -18.22 12.58 15.05
N LYS A 610 -19.19 13.38 14.69
CA LYS A 610 -20.61 13.01 14.62
C LYS A 610 -20.94 12.74 13.16
N GLY A 611 -21.46 11.57 12.87
CA GLY A 611 -22.14 11.35 11.59
C GLY A 611 -22.23 9.90 11.13
N LYS A 612 -23.31 9.24 11.52
CA LYS A 612 -24.11 8.20 10.81
C LYS A 612 -23.39 6.95 10.26
N GLY A 613 -23.67 5.79 10.84
CA GLY A 613 -24.65 4.86 10.29
C GLY A 613 -24.20 3.43 10.15
N LYS A 614 -24.87 2.52 10.84
CA LYS A 614 -25.15 1.10 10.64
C LYS A 614 -24.07 0.05 10.90
N LYS A 615 -24.42 -0.68 11.92
CA LYS A 615 -24.20 -2.07 12.38
C LYS A 615 -23.51 -3.03 11.43
N GLU A 616 -22.54 -3.77 11.99
CA GLU A 616 -22.55 -5.23 11.92
C GLU A 616 -21.80 -5.87 13.09
N ASN A 617 -22.29 -7.05 13.50
CA ASN A 617 -21.92 -7.79 14.68
C ASN A 617 -20.50 -8.39 14.58
N GLY A 618 -19.68 -8.12 15.58
CA GLY A 618 -18.51 -8.93 15.94
C GLY A 618 -18.54 -9.17 17.43
N GLU A 619 -18.62 -10.43 17.86
CA GLU A 619 -18.60 -10.84 19.26
C GLU A 619 -17.36 -10.31 19.96
N LYS A 620 -17.57 -9.39 20.92
CA LYS A 620 -16.57 -8.96 21.88
C LYS A 620 -16.60 -9.93 23.06
N ILE A 621 -15.45 -10.49 23.39
CA ILE A 621 -15.21 -11.17 24.67
C ILE A 621 -15.62 -10.20 25.78
N ALA A 622 -16.70 -10.50 26.48
CA ALA A 622 -17.23 -9.66 27.54
C ALA A 622 -16.32 -9.74 28.77
N VAL A 623 -15.87 -8.59 29.26
CA VAL A 623 -15.30 -8.47 30.60
C VAL A 623 -16.38 -8.89 31.59
N VAL A 624 -16.17 -9.98 32.28
CA VAL A 624 -17.10 -10.50 33.28
C VAL A 624 -17.05 -9.59 34.51
N LEU A 625 -18.08 -8.76 34.71
CA LEU A 625 -18.19 -7.86 35.84
C LEU A 625 -18.88 -8.57 37.02
N LYS A 626 -18.25 -8.58 38.18
CA LYS A 626 -18.86 -9.11 39.42
C LYS A 626 -19.99 -8.20 39.89
N CYS A 627 -21.01 -8.80 40.44
CA CYS A 627 -22.18 -8.10 40.98
C CYS A 627 -21.77 -7.17 42.15
N PRO A 628 -22.06 -5.87 42.09
CA PRO A 628 -21.68 -4.93 43.15
C PRO A 628 -22.48 -5.11 44.45
N LYS A 629 -23.58 -5.88 44.43
CA LYS A 629 -24.42 -6.13 45.60
C LYS A 629 -24.01 -7.40 46.35
N CYS A 630 -23.83 -8.52 45.68
CA CYS A 630 -23.50 -9.79 46.35
C CYS A 630 -22.00 -10.18 46.24
N GLY A 631 -21.22 -9.58 45.35
CA GLY A 631 -19.80 -9.87 45.11
C GLY A 631 -19.50 -11.24 44.50
N GLN A 632 -20.47 -12.17 44.45
CA GLN A 632 -20.29 -13.56 44.02
C GLN A 632 -20.79 -13.84 42.59
N GLY A 633 -21.95 -13.25 42.21
CA GLY A 633 -22.52 -13.42 40.89
C GLY A 633 -21.89 -12.48 39.85
N GLU A 634 -22.14 -12.76 38.60
CA GLU A 634 -21.68 -11.95 37.45
C GLU A 634 -22.85 -11.19 36.87
N ILE A 635 -22.59 -10.00 36.29
CA ILE A 635 -23.62 -9.19 35.62
C ILE A 635 -23.76 -9.63 34.17
N VAL A 636 -24.92 -10.11 33.80
CA VAL A 636 -25.28 -10.55 32.46
C VAL A 636 -26.39 -9.70 31.87
N LYS A 637 -26.33 -9.49 30.56
CA LYS A 637 -27.33 -8.75 29.82
C LYS A 637 -28.52 -9.66 29.49
N GLY A 638 -29.68 -9.38 30.07
CA GLY A 638 -30.95 -10.02 29.72
C GLY A 638 -31.69 -9.30 28.58
N LYS A 639 -32.94 -9.64 28.35
CA LYS A 639 -33.80 -9.01 27.32
C LYS A 639 -34.25 -7.60 27.71
N THR A 640 -34.49 -7.32 28.98
CA THR A 640 -35.07 -6.08 29.50
C THR A 640 -34.18 -5.35 30.51
N ALA A 641 -33.18 -6.04 31.07
CA ALA A 641 -32.30 -5.51 32.11
C ALA A 641 -30.95 -6.24 32.13
N TRP A 642 -29.94 -5.64 32.75
CA TRP A 642 -28.72 -6.33 33.19
C TRP A 642 -28.94 -6.84 34.61
N GLY A 643 -28.68 -8.12 34.86
CA GLY A 643 -28.94 -8.74 36.16
C GLY A 643 -27.78 -9.57 36.66
N CYS A 644 -27.76 -9.83 37.97
CA CYS A 644 -26.83 -10.76 38.55
C CYS A 644 -27.19 -12.21 38.17
N THR A 645 -26.20 -13.07 37.86
CA THR A 645 -26.42 -14.49 37.57
C THR A 645 -27.13 -15.24 38.74
N LEU A 646 -27.06 -14.69 39.93
CA LEU A 646 -27.74 -15.19 41.13
C LEU A 646 -29.09 -14.49 41.40
N TYR A 647 -29.61 -13.74 40.41
CA TYR A 647 -30.88 -13.04 40.57
C TYR A 647 -32.04 -14.01 40.90
N ARG A 648 -32.85 -13.63 41.89
CA ARG A 648 -33.94 -14.45 42.49
C ARG A 648 -33.52 -15.73 43.20
N LYS A 649 -32.22 -16.04 43.32
CA LYS A 649 -31.71 -17.14 44.13
C LYS A 649 -31.14 -16.64 45.48
N SER A 650 -30.13 -15.79 45.41
CA SER A 650 -29.46 -15.21 46.56
C SER A 650 -29.09 -13.73 46.35
N CYS A 651 -29.56 -13.11 45.27
CA CYS A 651 -29.33 -11.71 44.93
C CYS A 651 -30.52 -11.15 44.16
N ASP A 652 -30.82 -9.86 44.38
CA ASP A 652 -31.88 -9.12 43.72
C ASP A 652 -31.38 -7.95 42.85
N PHE A 653 -30.06 -7.90 42.57
CA PHE A 653 -29.45 -6.81 41.84
C PHE A 653 -29.83 -6.85 40.35
N LEU A 654 -30.38 -5.71 39.85
CA LEU A 654 -30.86 -5.56 38.51
C LEU A 654 -30.75 -4.11 38.06
N ILE A 655 -30.25 -3.88 36.83
CA ILE A 655 -30.18 -2.56 36.18
C ILE A 655 -31.13 -2.58 34.99
N PRO A 656 -32.25 -1.83 34.96
CA PRO A 656 -33.12 -1.71 33.80
C PRO A 656 -32.35 -1.19 32.59
N MET A 657 -32.72 -1.66 31.39
CA MET A 657 -32.15 -1.12 30.15
C MET A 657 -32.53 0.32 29.88
N GLU A 658 -33.66 0.72 30.43
CA GLU A 658 -34.20 2.06 30.30
C GLU A 658 -34.55 2.61 31.68
N ILE A 659 -34.06 3.80 32.02
CA ILE A 659 -34.26 4.50 33.29
C ILE A 659 -34.75 5.90 32.95
N GLN A 660 -35.95 6.29 33.44
CA GLN A 660 -36.55 7.60 33.19
C GLN A 660 -36.52 8.02 31.69
N GLY A 661 -36.96 7.10 30.79
CA GLY A 661 -37.04 7.34 29.37
C GLY A 661 -35.68 7.28 28.64
N LYS A 662 -34.55 6.99 29.34
CA LYS A 662 -33.21 6.91 28.78
C LYS A 662 -32.67 5.50 28.77
N LYS A 663 -32.32 4.99 27.57
CA LYS A 663 -31.61 3.70 27.42
C LYS A 663 -30.14 3.86 27.74
N LEU A 664 -29.65 3.06 28.69
CA LEU A 664 -28.22 3.01 29.03
C LEU A 664 -27.45 2.18 28.02
N THR A 665 -26.24 2.64 27.66
CA THR A 665 -25.29 1.89 26.84
C THR A 665 -24.51 0.88 27.70
N GLN A 666 -23.98 -0.19 27.13
CA GLN A 666 -23.13 -1.17 27.81
C GLN A 666 -22.01 -0.47 28.60
N LYS A 667 -21.32 0.47 27.99
CA LYS A 667 -20.23 1.21 28.63
C LYS A 667 -20.67 2.03 29.85
N GLN A 668 -21.90 2.56 29.87
CA GLN A 668 -22.44 3.28 31.03
C GLN A 668 -22.78 2.33 32.17
N VAL A 669 -23.30 1.16 31.84
CA VAL A 669 -23.56 0.07 32.81
C VAL A 669 -22.25 -0.45 33.39
N ASP A 670 -21.25 -0.72 32.56
CA ASP A 670 -19.92 -1.15 33.00
C ASP A 670 -19.30 -0.12 33.96
N THR A 671 -19.41 1.17 33.62
CA THR A 671 -18.92 2.27 34.47
C THR A 671 -19.68 2.36 35.80
N LEU A 672 -21.01 2.19 35.77
CA LEU A 672 -21.84 2.16 36.96
C LEU A 672 -21.46 1.05 37.91
N ILE A 673 -21.20 -0.16 37.37
CA ILE A 673 -20.81 -1.34 38.16
C ILE A 673 -19.42 -1.16 38.77
N GLN A 674 -18.45 -0.67 37.96
CA GLN A 674 -17.05 -0.51 38.38
C GLN A 674 -16.81 0.65 39.32
N LYS A 675 -17.47 1.79 39.08
CA LYS A 675 -17.22 3.05 39.79
C LYS A 675 -18.35 3.46 40.73
N GLY A 676 -19.45 2.73 40.80
CA GLY A 676 -20.62 3.07 41.56
C GLY A 676 -21.45 4.22 40.99
N GLN A 677 -20.97 4.92 39.96
CA GLN A 677 -21.67 6.02 39.29
C GLN A 677 -21.25 6.19 37.85
N THR A 678 -22.15 6.76 37.01
CA THR A 678 -21.86 7.11 35.62
C THR A 678 -21.33 8.55 35.53
N GLY A 679 -20.83 8.94 34.36
CA GLY A 679 -20.68 10.36 34.01
C GLY A 679 -22.04 10.99 33.67
N LYS A 680 -22.03 12.29 33.36
CA LYS A 680 -23.22 13.05 32.93
C LYS A 680 -23.85 12.42 31.67
N ILE A 681 -25.15 12.11 31.75
CA ILE A 681 -25.95 11.54 30.68
C ILE A 681 -27.09 12.54 30.37
N SER A 682 -27.29 12.83 29.08
CA SER A 682 -28.33 13.73 28.63
C SER A 682 -29.58 12.97 28.17
N GLY A 683 -30.78 13.57 28.39
CA GLY A 683 -32.04 13.10 27.83
C GLY A 683 -32.77 12.09 28.72
N PHE A 684 -32.64 12.17 30.05
CA PHE A 684 -33.61 11.64 30.98
C PHE A 684 -34.90 12.46 30.90
N LYS A 685 -36.01 11.83 31.25
CA LYS A 685 -37.32 12.48 31.32
C LYS A 685 -37.84 12.52 32.76
N ASP A 686 -38.30 13.69 33.20
CA ASP A 686 -39.01 13.82 34.45
C ASP A 686 -40.46 13.30 34.33
N PRO A 687 -41.22 13.18 35.42
CA PRO A 687 -42.60 12.72 35.38
C PRO A 687 -43.54 13.61 34.52
N GLU A 688 -43.16 14.85 34.26
CA GLU A 688 -43.88 15.78 33.41
C GLU A 688 -43.46 15.69 31.91
N GLY A 689 -42.47 14.83 31.58
CA GLY A 689 -42.00 14.59 30.23
C GLY A 689 -40.89 15.51 29.75
N ASN A 690 -40.40 16.46 30.58
CA ASN A 690 -39.33 17.38 30.23
C ASN A 690 -37.97 16.66 30.24
N SER A 691 -37.11 17.01 29.29
CA SER A 691 -35.76 16.42 29.22
C SER A 691 -34.78 17.10 30.14
N PHE A 692 -34.00 16.32 30.90
CA PHE A 692 -32.95 16.84 31.74
C PHE A 692 -31.64 16.06 31.63
N ASN A 693 -30.55 16.61 32.15
CA ASN A 693 -29.26 15.95 32.27
C ASN A 693 -29.13 15.36 33.67
N GLY A 694 -28.65 14.12 33.77
CA GLY A 694 -28.49 13.46 35.04
C GLY A 694 -27.28 12.54 35.10
N MET A 695 -27.00 11.99 36.26
CA MET A 695 -26.01 10.99 36.54
C MET A 695 -26.67 9.79 37.24
N VAL A 696 -26.36 8.57 36.82
CA VAL A 696 -26.84 7.36 37.47
C VAL A 696 -25.80 6.90 38.48
N ARG A 697 -26.21 6.67 39.72
CA ARG A 697 -25.36 6.13 40.79
C ARG A 697 -26.03 5.01 41.55
N LEU A 698 -25.20 4.21 42.26
CA LEU A 698 -25.65 3.20 43.22
C LEU A 698 -25.62 3.79 44.62
N ASP A 699 -26.73 3.67 45.37
CA ASP A 699 -26.78 4.04 46.78
C ASP A 699 -26.01 3.04 47.65
N ALA A 700 -26.04 3.24 49.01
CA ALA A 700 -25.38 2.36 49.96
C ALA A 700 -25.92 0.90 49.90
N ASN A 701 -27.17 0.70 49.53
CA ASN A 701 -27.84 -0.58 49.36
C ASN A 701 -27.72 -1.13 47.94
N LYS A 702 -26.96 -0.44 47.07
CA LYS A 702 -26.76 -0.78 45.68
C LYS A 702 -28.02 -0.63 44.78
N ASN A 703 -28.99 0.21 45.22
CA ASN A 703 -30.10 0.61 44.37
C ASN A 703 -29.70 1.72 43.41
N ILE A 704 -30.41 1.83 42.31
CA ILE A 704 -30.11 2.78 41.24
C ILE A 704 -30.83 4.10 41.54
N ILE A 705 -30.09 5.21 41.56
CA ILE A 705 -30.61 6.57 41.71
C ILE A 705 -30.14 7.42 40.52
N VAL A 706 -31.02 8.28 40.04
CA VAL A 706 -30.70 9.30 39.01
C VAL A 706 -30.67 10.67 39.68
N ASP A 707 -29.50 11.26 39.74
CA ASP A 707 -29.31 12.60 40.24
C ASP A 707 -29.40 13.59 39.06
N LYS A 708 -30.25 14.64 39.19
CA LYS A 708 -30.38 15.69 38.17
C LYS A 708 -29.19 16.65 38.30
N ILE A 709 -28.55 16.96 37.14
CA ILE A 709 -27.36 17.85 37.05
C ILE A 709 -27.70 19.07 36.20
#